data_0c9acfc8a8de876f3ed137d33cf522e7
#
_entry.id   0c9acfc8a8de876f3ed137d33cf522e7
#
_cell.length_a   1.000
_cell.length_b   1.000
_cell.length_c   1.000
_cell.angle_alpha   90.00
_cell.angle_beta   90.00
_cell.angle_gamma   90.00
#
_symmetry.space_group_name_H-M   'P 1'
#
loop_
_entity.id
_entity.type
_entity.pdbx_description
1 polymer ?
#
loop_
_entity_poly.entity_id
_entity_poly.type
_entity_poly.pdbx_seq_one_letter_code
_entity_poly.pdbx_strand_id
1 'polypeptide(L)'
;MDTPRPQLPDFQFHQNNDSFTLHFQQRLILTHSKDNPCLWIGSGIADIDMFRGNFSIKDKLQEKIALTDAIVSQSPDGWLIHFSRGSDISATLRISADDQGRLLLELQNDNLNHNRIWLRLAAQPEDHIYGCGEQFSYFDLRGKPFPLWTSEQGVGRNKQTYVTWQADCKENAGGDYYWTFFPQPTFVSTQKYYCHVDNSCYMNFDFSAPEYHELALWEDKATLRFECADTYISLLEKLTALLGRQPELPDWIYDGVTLGIQGGTEVCQKKLDTMRNAGVKVNGIWAQDWSGIRMTSFGKRVMWNWKWNSENYPQLDSRIKQWNKEGVQFLAYINPYVASDKDLCEEAAQHGYLAKDASGGDYLVEFGEFYGGVVDLTNPEAYAWFKEVIKKNMIELGCGGWMADFGEYLPTDTYLHNGVSAEIMHNASPALWAKCNYEALEETGKLGEILFFMRAGSTDSQKYSTMMWAGDQNVDWSLDDGLASVVPAALSLAMTGHGLHHSDIGGYTTLFEMKRSKELLLRWCDFSAFTPMMRTHEGNRPGDNWQFDGDAETIAHFARMTTVFTTLKPYLKEAVALNAKSGLPVMRPLFLHYEDDAQTYTLKYQYLLGRDILVAPVHEQGRSDWTLYLPEDNWVHAWTGEAFRGGEVTVNAPIGKPPVFYRADSEWAALFASLKSI
;
A
#
# COMPACT_ATOMS: atom_id res chain seq x y z
N MET A 1 26.45 -29.09 -27.77
CA MET A 1 25.86 -27.80 -28.10
C MET A 1 26.16 -26.96 -26.89
N ASP A 2 27.12 -26.05 -27.00
CA ASP A 2 27.43 -25.12 -25.92
C ASP A 2 26.25 -24.16 -25.76
N THR A 3 25.56 -24.23 -24.64
CA THR A 3 24.66 -23.18 -24.23
C THR A 3 25.46 -21.88 -24.14
N PRO A 4 25.04 -20.79 -24.80
CA PRO A 4 25.76 -19.53 -24.68
C PRO A 4 25.81 -19.18 -23.19
N ARG A 5 27.00 -18.91 -22.65
CA ARG A 5 27.17 -18.37 -21.31
C ARG A 5 26.34 -17.07 -21.23
N PRO A 6 25.51 -16.88 -20.22
CA PRO A 6 24.87 -15.60 -20.02
C PRO A 6 25.96 -14.53 -20.00
N GLN A 7 25.82 -13.48 -20.80
CA GLN A 7 26.67 -12.30 -20.67
C GLN A 7 26.52 -11.83 -19.25
N LEU A 8 27.62 -11.83 -18.48
CA LEU A 8 27.61 -11.20 -17.14
C LEU A 8 27.09 -9.78 -17.31
N PRO A 9 26.16 -9.32 -16.45
CA PRO A 9 25.69 -7.96 -16.51
C PRO A 9 26.86 -7.00 -16.38
N ASP A 10 26.69 -5.78 -16.90
CA ASP A 10 27.71 -4.75 -16.98
C ASP A 10 28.00 -4.17 -15.59
N PHE A 11 28.56 -5.01 -14.71
CA PHE A 11 29.07 -4.54 -13.44
C PHE A 11 30.61 -4.52 -13.44
N GLN A 12 31.16 -3.41 -12.95
CA GLN A 12 32.57 -3.16 -12.88
C GLN A 12 33.01 -3.13 -11.41
N PHE A 13 34.01 -3.95 -11.12
CA PHE A 13 34.60 -4.04 -9.81
C PHE A 13 36.03 -3.50 -9.86
N HIS A 14 36.30 -2.45 -9.12
CA HIS A 14 37.63 -1.85 -9.03
C HIS A 14 38.19 -2.05 -7.62
N GLN A 15 39.35 -2.67 -7.54
CA GLN A 15 40.04 -2.92 -6.28
C GLN A 15 41.40 -2.20 -6.23
N ASN A 16 41.69 -1.55 -5.10
CA ASN A 16 42.98 -0.96 -4.76
C ASN A 16 43.34 -1.37 -3.33
N ASN A 17 44.37 -2.21 -3.15
CA ASN A 17 44.87 -2.71 -1.86
C ASN A 17 43.71 -3.06 -0.88
N ASP A 18 43.39 -2.13 0.05
CA ASP A 18 42.40 -2.31 1.11
C ASP A 18 41.04 -1.62 0.81
N SER A 19 40.78 -1.26 -0.45
CA SER A 19 39.53 -0.60 -0.88
C SER A 19 38.98 -1.20 -2.16
N PHE A 20 37.65 -1.09 -2.34
CA PHE A 20 36.99 -1.42 -3.61
C PHE A 20 35.81 -0.52 -3.89
N THR A 21 35.41 -0.48 -5.17
CA THR A 21 34.13 0.07 -5.61
C THR A 21 33.43 -0.93 -6.54
N LEU A 22 32.11 -1.04 -6.40
CA LEU A 22 31.24 -1.79 -7.28
C LEU A 22 30.34 -0.81 -8.04
N HIS A 23 30.42 -0.87 -9.37
CA HIS A 23 29.52 -0.15 -10.27
C HIS A 23 28.61 -1.15 -11.00
N PHE A 24 27.37 -0.79 -11.18
CA PHE A 24 26.41 -1.51 -12.00
C PHE A 24 25.84 -0.57 -13.06
N GLN A 25 26.06 -0.89 -14.33
CA GLN A 25 25.68 -0.03 -15.46
C GLN A 25 26.08 1.45 -15.23
N GLN A 26 27.34 1.68 -14.89
CA GLN A 26 27.96 2.98 -14.57
C GLN A 26 27.50 3.67 -13.27
N ARG A 27 26.58 3.09 -12.51
CA ARG A 27 26.13 3.62 -11.23
C ARG A 27 26.95 3.01 -10.10
N LEU A 28 27.46 3.86 -9.22
CA LEU A 28 28.20 3.42 -8.03
C LEU A 28 27.19 2.82 -7.03
N ILE A 29 27.35 1.54 -6.69
CA ILE A 29 26.47 0.83 -5.75
C ILE A 29 27.13 0.66 -4.38
N LEU A 30 28.39 0.23 -4.34
CA LEU A 30 29.13 0.03 -3.10
C LEU A 30 30.50 0.69 -3.19
N THR A 31 30.93 1.26 -2.06
CA THR A 31 32.31 1.67 -1.83
C THR A 31 32.73 1.18 -0.45
N HIS A 32 33.95 0.65 -0.38
CA HIS A 32 34.51 0.15 0.87
C HIS A 32 35.96 0.58 1.01
N SER A 33 36.34 0.97 2.21
CA SER A 33 37.72 1.12 2.63
C SER A 33 37.85 0.85 4.13
N LYS A 34 39.06 0.70 4.61
CA LYS A 34 39.34 0.48 6.03
C LYS A 34 38.82 1.59 6.92
N ASP A 35 38.92 2.84 6.43
CA ASP A 35 38.45 4.05 7.15
C ASP A 35 36.98 4.34 6.93
N ASN A 36 36.38 3.80 5.87
CA ASN A 36 34.94 3.94 5.56
C ASN A 36 34.36 2.57 5.13
N PRO A 37 34.13 1.67 6.09
CA PRO A 37 33.57 0.35 5.79
C PRO A 37 32.12 0.45 5.33
N CYS A 38 31.74 -0.41 4.38
CA CYS A 38 30.32 -0.49 3.94
C CYS A 38 29.49 -1.50 4.72
N LEU A 39 30.10 -2.32 5.57
CA LEU A 39 29.44 -3.42 6.24
C LEU A 39 29.73 -3.44 7.75
N TRP A 40 28.67 -3.59 8.53
CA TRP A 40 28.70 -3.89 9.95
C TRP A 40 27.84 -5.10 10.24
N ILE A 41 28.25 -5.88 11.23
CA ILE A 41 27.45 -6.94 11.81
C ILE A 41 27.38 -6.74 13.33
N GLY A 42 26.43 -7.41 13.97
CA GLY A 42 26.30 -7.29 15.43
C GLY A 42 25.19 -8.10 15.99
N SER A 43 24.95 -7.90 17.27
CA SER A 43 23.90 -8.59 18.03
C SER A 43 22.97 -7.62 18.74
N GLY A 44 21.72 -7.97 18.81
CA GLY A 44 20.68 -7.24 19.52
C GLY A 44 19.54 -8.17 19.95
N ILE A 45 18.78 -7.72 20.93
CA ILE A 45 17.58 -8.40 21.40
C ILE A 45 16.40 -7.51 21.04
N ALA A 46 15.51 -8.03 20.20
CA ALA A 46 14.25 -7.38 19.86
C ALA A 46 13.35 -7.31 21.10
N ASP A 47 12.84 -6.11 21.39
CA ASP A 47 11.81 -5.88 22.41
C ASP A 47 10.60 -5.29 21.68
N ILE A 48 9.69 -6.19 21.29
CA ILE A 48 8.52 -5.87 20.48
C ILE A 48 7.27 -6.10 21.32
N ASP A 49 6.52 -5.04 21.56
CA ASP A 49 5.23 -5.07 22.24
C ASP A 49 4.13 -4.62 21.29
N MET A 50 3.03 -5.36 21.24
CA MET A 50 1.89 -5.08 20.38
C MET A 50 0.65 -4.74 21.21
N PHE A 51 0.03 -3.62 20.89
CA PHE A 51 -1.29 -3.26 21.39
C PHE A 51 -2.23 -2.97 20.23
N ARG A 52 -3.13 -3.91 19.92
CA ARG A 52 -4.14 -3.79 18.84
C ARG A 52 -3.53 -3.34 17.50
N GLY A 53 -2.44 -3.99 17.07
CA GLY A 53 -1.76 -3.71 15.82
C GLY A 53 -0.84 -2.49 15.82
N ASN A 54 -0.78 -1.74 16.92
CA ASN A 54 0.25 -0.73 17.14
C ASN A 54 1.45 -1.40 17.82
N PHE A 55 2.63 -1.17 17.30
CA PHE A 55 3.85 -1.81 17.78
C PHE A 55 4.80 -0.83 18.45
N SER A 56 5.29 -1.18 19.63
CA SER A 56 6.44 -0.53 20.25
C SER A 56 7.65 -1.41 20.02
N ILE A 57 8.58 -0.95 19.18
CA ILE A 57 9.74 -1.74 18.75
C ILE A 57 11.00 -1.06 19.28
N LYS A 58 11.79 -1.80 20.07
CA LYS A 58 13.07 -1.34 20.60
C LYS A 58 14.14 -2.38 20.32
N ASP A 59 15.29 -1.94 19.86
CA ASP A 59 16.46 -2.81 19.75
C ASP A 59 17.35 -2.61 20.98
N LYS A 60 17.49 -3.65 21.77
CA LYS A 60 18.51 -3.72 22.84
C LYS A 60 19.83 -4.13 22.20
N LEU A 61 20.41 -3.20 21.41
CA LEU A 61 21.66 -3.41 20.70
C LEU A 61 22.78 -3.71 21.71
N GLN A 62 23.46 -4.86 21.54
CA GLN A 62 24.55 -5.31 22.39
C GLN A 62 25.90 -4.91 21.79
N GLU A 63 26.04 -5.07 20.47
CA GLU A 63 27.23 -4.67 19.74
C GLU A 63 26.94 -4.34 18.27
N LYS A 64 27.73 -3.44 17.68
CA LYS A 64 27.78 -3.12 16.25
C LYS A 64 29.25 -3.03 15.84
N ILE A 65 29.71 -3.95 15.00
CA ILE A 65 31.12 -4.13 14.64
C ILE A 65 31.31 -3.81 13.16
N ALA A 66 32.17 -2.85 12.86
CA ALA A 66 32.57 -2.55 11.50
C ALA A 66 33.53 -3.64 10.97
N LEU A 67 33.24 -4.20 9.80
CA LEU A 67 34.17 -5.11 9.12
C LEU A 67 35.07 -4.29 8.21
N THR A 68 36.28 -4.04 8.68
CA THR A 68 37.23 -3.10 8.03
C THR A 68 38.14 -3.75 7.00
N ASP A 69 38.38 -5.04 7.11
CA ASP A 69 39.24 -5.78 6.20
C ASP A 69 38.38 -6.51 5.17
N ALA A 70 38.75 -6.49 3.90
CA ALA A 70 38.04 -7.13 2.82
C ALA A 70 39.02 -7.87 1.88
N ILE A 71 38.80 -9.17 1.68
CA ILE A 71 39.52 -9.98 0.71
C ILE A 71 38.58 -10.31 -0.45
N VAL A 72 38.92 -9.86 -1.64
CA VAL A 72 38.14 -10.04 -2.84
C VAL A 72 38.72 -11.18 -3.67
N SER A 73 37.86 -12.08 -4.09
CA SER A 73 38.19 -13.16 -5.00
C SER A 73 37.17 -13.24 -6.15
N GLN A 74 37.64 -13.61 -7.34
CA GLN A 74 36.76 -13.83 -8.47
C GLN A 74 36.16 -15.23 -8.39
N SER A 75 34.84 -15.35 -8.65
CA SER A 75 34.13 -16.61 -8.82
C SER A 75 33.70 -16.81 -10.29
N PRO A 76 33.26 -18.00 -10.69
CA PRO A 76 32.84 -18.26 -12.08
C PRO A 76 31.70 -17.39 -12.57
N ASP A 77 30.87 -16.89 -11.66
CA ASP A 77 29.63 -16.15 -11.89
C ASP A 77 29.64 -14.73 -11.31
N GLY A 78 30.79 -14.25 -10.78
CA GLY A 78 30.90 -12.91 -10.23
C GLY A 78 32.08 -12.76 -9.27
N TRP A 79 31.80 -12.23 -8.09
CA TRP A 79 32.81 -11.91 -7.08
C TRP A 79 32.38 -12.42 -5.70
N LEU A 80 33.36 -12.83 -4.90
CA LEU A 80 33.19 -13.19 -3.50
C LEU A 80 34.08 -12.29 -2.67
N ILE A 81 33.47 -11.59 -1.72
CA ILE A 81 34.16 -10.70 -0.78
C ILE A 81 34.04 -11.31 0.62
N HIS A 82 35.18 -11.60 1.22
CA HIS A 82 35.26 -12.01 2.60
C HIS A 82 35.64 -10.79 3.45
N PHE A 83 34.67 -10.28 4.20
CA PHE A 83 34.89 -9.19 5.15
C PHE A 83 35.30 -9.75 6.51
N SER A 84 36.18 -9.04 7.22
CA SER A 84 36.61 -9.45 8.54
C SER A 84 36.99 -8.27 9.46
N ARG A 85 37.01 -8.58 10.74
CA ARG A 85 37.68 -7.78 11.75
C ARG A 85 38.44 -8.70 12.71
N GLY A 86 39.77 -8.73 12.59
CA GLY A 86 40.59 -9.71 13.29
C GLY A 86 40.37 -11.12 12.73
N SER A 87 40.62 -12.15 13.56
CA SER A 87 40.58 -13.55 13.16
C SER A 87 39.18 -14.20 13.32
N ASP A 88 38.31 -13.62 14.13
CA ASP A 88 37.16 -14.32 14.68
C ASP A 88 35.79 -13.75 14.22
N ILE A 89 35.80 -12.58 13.57
CA ILE A 89 34.57 -11.89 13.14
C ILE A 89 34.62 -11.70 11.63
N SER A 90 33.66 -12.32 10.93
CA SER A 90 33.60 -12.29 9.46
C SER A 90 32.18 -12.32 8.90
N ALA A 91 32.06 -11.88 7.66
CA ALA A 91 30.86 -12.04 6.83
C ALA A 91 31.31 -12.21 5.36
N THR A 92 30.48 -12.89 4.59
CA THR A 92 30.74 -13.15 3.19
C THR A 92 29.67 -12.48 2.33
N LEU A 93 30.08 -11.70 1.33
CA LEU A 93 29.24 -11.10 0.30
C LEU A 93 29.56 -11.74 -1.05
N ARG A 94 28.58 -12.39 -1.64
CA ARG A 94 28.60 -12.83 -3.03
C ARG A 94 27.95 -11.79 -3.92
N ILE A 95 28.61 -11.44 -5.01
CA ILE A 95 28.14 -10.52 -6.05
C ILE A 95 28.00 -11.32 -7.32
N SER A 96 26.79 -11.45 -7.83
CA SER A 96 26.47 -12.20 -9.03
C SER A 96 25.36 -11.53 -9.84
N ALA A 97 24.90 -12.18 -10.88
CA ALA A 97 23.68 -11.82 -11.57
C ALA A 97 22.65 -12.95 -11.47
N ASP A 98 21.38 -12.57 -11.40
CA ASP A 98 20.30 -13.54 -11.57
C ASP A 98 20.09 -13.89 -13.07
N ASP A 99 19.18 -14.83 -13.34
CA ASP A 99 18.87 -15.31 -14.69
C ASP A 99 18.35 -14.21 -15.63
N GLN A 100 17.90 -13.08 -15.10
CA GLN A 100 17.41 -11.93 -15.87
C GLN A 100 18.46 -10.82 -16.02
N GLY A 101 19.65 -11.04 -15.46
CA GLY A 101 20.77 -10.08 -15.52
C GLY A 101 20.70 -8.96 -14.47
N ARG A 102 19.89 -9.10 -13.41
CA ARG A 102 19.88 -8.18 -12.28
C ARG A 102 21.10 -8.42 -11.41
N LEU A 103 21.67 -7.34 -10.87
CA LEU A 103 22.73 -7.46 -9.88
C LEU A 103 22.15 -8.07 -8.59
N LEU A 104 22.76 -9.14 -8.12
CA LEU A 104 22.40 -9.86 -6.91
C LEU A 104 23.53 -9.75 -5.89
N LEU A 105 23.22 -9.24 -4.71
CA LEU A 105 24.11 -9.21 -3.56
C LEU A 105 23.55 -10.16 -2.50
N GLU A 106 24.28 -11.23 -2.20
CA GLU A 106 23.94 -12.21 -1.18
C GLU A 106 24.94 -12.10 -0.03
N LEU A 107 24.49 -11.62 1.10
CA LEU A 107 25.28 -11.39 2.30
C LEU A 107 24.95 -12.45 3.35
N GLN A 108 25.98 -13.08 3.90
CA GLN A 108 25.87 -14.02 5.00
C GLN A 108 26.85 -13.62 6.11
N ASN A 109 26.33 -13.46 7.32
CA ASN A 109 27.15 -13.36 8.52
C ASN A 109 27.63 -14.75 8.94
N ASP A 110 28.91 -14.89 9.15
CA ASP A 110 29.53 -16.19 9.48
C ASP A 110 29.52 -16.49 11.00
N ASN A 111 29.00 -15.57 11.81
CA ASN A 111 29.05 -15.66 13.29
C ASN A 111 27.65 -15.95 13.86
N LEU A 112 27.46 -17.10 14.47
CA LEU A 112 26.18 -17.63 14.97
C LEU A 112 25.47 -16.73 15.98
N ASN A 113 26.18 -15.83 16.65
CA ASN A 113 25.61 -14.94 17.68
C ASN A 113 25.25 -13.56 17.17
N HIS A 114 25.54 -13.25 15.90
CA HIS A 114 25.22 -11.96 15.31
C HIS A 114 23.95 -12.09 14.46
N ASN A 115 22.95 -11.33 14.81
CA ASN A 115 21.64 -11.31 14.19
C ASN A 115 21.23 -9.92 13.68
N ARG A 116 22.22 -9.08 13.43
CA ARG A 116 22.05 -7.73 12.87
C ARG A 116 23.06 -7.48 11.76
N ILE A 117 22.61 -6.87 10.68
CA ILE A 117 23.41 -6.43 9.55
C ILE A 117 23.12 -4.95 9.29
N TRP A 118 24.14 -4.17 8.98
CA TRP A 118 24.03 -2.81 8.43
C TRP A 118 24.90 -2.74 7.19
N LEU A 119 24.28 -2.48 6.05
CA LEU A 119 24.94 -2.33 4.75
C LEU A 119 24.77 -0.89 4.26
N ARG A 120 25.84 -0.21 3.89
CA ARG A 120 25.82 1.11 3.28
C ARG A 120 25.97 1.01 1.78
N LEU A 121 24.98 1.50 1.08
CA LEU A 121 24.97 1.70 -0.37
C LEU A 121 25.42 3.12 -0.67
N ALA A 122 26.17 3.32 -1.77
CA ALA A 122 26.60 4.66 -2.18
C ALA A 122 25.40 5.53 -2.58
N ALA A 123 25.46 6.82 -2.23
CA ALA A 123 24.47 7.83 -2.58
C ALA A 123 25.14 9.12 -3.05
N GLN A 124 24.36 9.97 -3.73
CA GLN A 124 24.74 11.34 -4.07
C GLN A 124 23.92 12.33 -3.23
N PRO A 125 24.48 13.49 -2.85
CA PRO A 125 23.76 14.48 -2.05
C PRO A 125 22.44 14.95 -2.65
N GLU A 126 22.36 15.02 -3.98
CA GLU A 126 21.20 15.49 -4.74
C GLU A 126 20.19 14.38 -5.08
N ASP A 127 20.42 13.15 -4.65
CA ASP A 127 19.49 12.06 -4.91
C ASP A 127 18.15 12.28 -4.21
N HIS A 128 17.06 12.03 -4.93
CA HIS A 128 15.75 11.80 -4.36
C HIS A 128 15.47 10.30 -4.30
N ILE A 129 14.77 9.87 -3.26
CA ILE A 129 14.48 8.46 -3.00
C ILE A 129 12.98 8.28 -2.82
N TYR A 130 12.41 7.29 -3.49
CA TYR A 130 10.98 6.98 -3.45
C TYR A 130 10.75 5.52 -3.10
N GLY A 131 9.59 5.20 -2.55
CA GLY A 131 9.19 3.83 -2.28
C GLY A 131 9.06 3.51 -0.80
N CYS A 132 9.68 2.44 -0.32
CA CYS A 132 9.48 1.85 1.02
C CYS A 132 8.02 1.46 1.30
N GLY A 133 7.25 1.12 0.27
CA GLY A 133 5.83 0.80 0.37
C GLY A 133 4.95 2.05 0.36
N GLU A 134 3.84 1.99 1.10
CA GLU A 134 2.87 3.08 1.21
C GLU A 134 3.32 4.09 2.27
N GLN A 135 3.69 5.29 1.84
CA GLN A 135 4.18 6.35 2.72
C GLN A 135 3.24 7.57 2.64
N PHE A 136 2.67 7.96 3.77
CA PHE A 136 1.59 8.97 3.83
C PHE A 136 2.08 10.40 4.00
N SER A 137 3.20 10.58 4.73
CA SER A 137 3.72 11.91 5.09
C SER A 137 4.75 12.43 4.11
N TYR A 138 5.57 11.53 3.56
CA TYR A 138 6.67 11.87 2.67
C TYR A 138 6.60 11.08 1.37
N PHE A 139 6.81 11.75 0.24
CA PHE A 139 6.97 11.11 -1.05
C PHE A 139 8.46 10.95 -1.39
N ASP A 140 9.23 12.02 -1.26
CA ASP A 140 10.69 11.95 -1.27
C ASP A 140 11.17 11.56 0.14
N LEU A 141 11.85 10.44 0.25
CA LEU A 141 12.29 9.84 1.51
C LEU A 141 13.65 10.34 1.97
N ARG A 142 14.32 11.16 1.16
CA ARG A 142 15.66 11.69 1.44
C ARG A 142 15.70 12.46 2.75
N GLY A 143 16.77 12.27 3.53
CA GLY A 143 17.02 12.96 4.79
C GLY A 143 16.37 12.33 6.03
N LYS A 144 15.80 11.12 5.92
CA LYS A 144 15.07 10.45 7.03
C LYS A 144 15.28 8.94 7.06
N PRO A 145 15.19 8.33 8.26
CA PRO A 145 15.07 6.88 8.40
C PRO A 145 13.62 6.41 8.21
N PHE A 146 13.45 5.24 7.61
CA PHE A 146 12.17 4.57 7.43
C PHE A 146 12.24 3.14 7.98
N PRO A 147 11.79 2.91 9.22
CA PRO A 147 11.54 1.58 9.73
C PRO A 147 10.46 0.87 8.89
N LEU A 148 10.73 -0.38 8.52
CA LEU A 148 9.85 -1.20 7.69
C LEU A 148 9.26 -2.33 8.53
N TRP A 149 8.05 -2.07 9.01
CA TRP A 149 7.28 -2.98 9.82
C TRP A 149 5.79 -2.74 9.57
N THR A 150 5.07 -3.77 9.16
CA THR A 150 3.63 -3.61 8.93
C THR A 150 2.89 -3.45 10.26
N SER A 151 2.03 -2.44 10.34
CA SER A 151 1.32 -2.09 11.58
C SER A 151 0.06 -1.30 11.27
N GLU A 152 -0.78 -1.08 12.28
CA GLU A 152 -1.75 0.02 12.22
C GLU A 152 -1.01 1.30 11.87
N GLN A 153 -1.64 2.12 11.05
CA GLN A 153 -1.06 3.40 10.61
C GLN A 153 -0.83 4.39 11.75
N GLY A 154 -1.51 4.17 12.89
CA GLY A 154 -1.56 5.10 14.01
C GLY A 154 -2.36 6.37 13.71
N VAL A 155 -2.83 7.03 14.75
CA VAL A 155 -3.63 8.25 14.63
C VAL A 155 -2.73 9.45 14.40
N GLY A 156 -3.04 10.28 13.41
CA GLY A 156 -2.41 11.56 13.14
C GLY A 156 -1.03 11.48 12.48
N ARG A 157 -0.30 10.39 12.61
CA ARG A 157 1.03 10.14 12.00
C ARG A 157 2.05 11.28 12.12
N ASN A 158 1.89 12.13 13.11
CA ASN A 158 2.80 13.25 13.38
C ASN A 158 2.89 13.49 14.88
N LYS A 159 4.00 13.08 15.50
CA LYS A 159 4.23 13.18 16.94
C LYS A 159 4.20 14.62 17.49
N GLN A 160 4.17 15.63 16.63
CA GLN A 160 4.06 17.03 17.01
C GLN A 160 2.59 17.54 17.11
N THR A 161 1.61 16.74 16.67
CA THR A 161 0.22 17.13 16.69
C THR A 161 -0.50 16.72 17.98
N TYR A 162 -1.49 17.51 18.37
CA TYR A 162 -2.27 17.25 19.58
C TYR A 162 -3.09 15.94 19.46
N VAL A 163 -3.65 15.65 18.29
CA VAL A 163 -4.43 14.43 18.05
C VAL A 163 -3.57 13.17 18.23
N THR A 164 -2.34 13.17 17.74
CA THR A 164 -1.39 12.06 17.93
C THR A 164 -1.03 11.89 19.40
N TRP A 165 -0.73 13.01 20.09
CA TRP A 165 -0.46 12.98 21.53
C TRP A 165 -1.64 12.44 22.35
N GLN A 166 -2.88 12.84 22.03
CA GLN A 166 -4.08 12.31 22.70
C GLN A 166 -4.23 10.79 22.49
N ALA A 167 -3.96 10.30 21.29
CA ALA A 167 -4.03 8.88 20.98
C ALA A 167 -2.94 8.09 21.73
N ASP A 168 -1.72 8.62 21.81
CA ASP A 168 -0.63 8.03 22.60
C ASP A 168 -0.97 7.96 24.10
N CYS A 169 -1.55 9.02 24.66
CA CYS A 169 -1.91 9.06 26.09
C CYS A 169 -2.99 8.03 26.47
N LYS A 170 -3.91 7.71 25.55
CA LYS A 170 -5.03 6.83 25.84
C LYS A 170 -4.74 5.36 25.55
N GLU A 171 -4.18 5.07 24.40
CA GLU A 171 -4.11 3.71 23.85
C GLU A 171 -2.76 3.40 23.18
N ASN A 172 -1.76 4.26 23.35
CA ASN A 172 -0.46 4.17 22.66
C ASN A 172 -0.63 4.00 21.13
N ALA A 173 -1.64 4.67 20.58
CA ALA A 173 -2.10 4.51 19.20
C ALA A 173 -1.74 5.69 18.28
N GLY A 174 -0.97 6.67 18.77
CA GLY A 174 -0.47 7.78 17.95
C GLY A 174 0.58 7.30 16.96
N GLY A 175 0.38 7.60 15.67
CA GLY A 175 1.31 7.22 14.62
C GLY A 175 2.55 8.10 14.53
N ASP A 176 3.51 7.65 13.73
CA ASP A 176 4.64 8.45 13.28
C ASP A 176 4.69 8.46 11.75
N TYR A 177 5.47 9.34 11.15
CA TYR A 177 5.51 9.59 9.70
C TYR A 177 5.81 8.34 8.86
N TYR A 178 6.44 7.31 9.42
CA TYR A 178 6.80 6.05 8.76
C TYR A 178 5.84 4.89 9.07
N TRP A 179 4.86 5.09 9.95
CA TRP A 179 3.91 4.03 10.26
C TRP A 179 2.97 3.79 9.08
N THR A 180 2.86 2.54 8.69
CA THR A 180 2.09 2.15 7.51
C THR A 180 1.59 0.72 7.62
N PHE A 181 0.46 0.44 6.98
CA PHE A 181 -0.04 -0.91 6.77
C PHE A 181 0.81 -1.68 5.76
N PHE A 182 1.54 -0.98 4.88
CA PHE A 182 2.22 -1.58 3.75
C PHE A 182 3.67 -1.09 3.64
N PRO A 183 4.57 -1.54 4.49
CA PRO A 183 6.00 -1.36 4.28
C PRO A 183 6.50 -2.34 3.22
N GLN A 184 7.40 -1.89 2.35
CA GLN A 184 8.04 -2.76 1.37
C GLN A 184 9.52 -2.41 1.27
N PRO A 185 10.44 -3.40 1.38
CA PRO A 185 11.87 -3.14 1.35
C PRO A 185 12.39 -2.91 -0.08
N THR A 186 11.79 -1.91 -0.73
CA THR A 186 12.10 -1.51 -2.10
C THR A 186 12.20 0.00 -2.18
N PHE A 187 13.26 0.53 -2.76
CA PHE A 187 13.34 1.94 -3.09
C PHE A 187 13.85 2.17 -4.52
N VAL A 188 13.47 3.32 -5.07
CA VAL A 188 13.90 3.82 -6.38
C VAL A 188 14.67 5.11 -6.17
N SER A 189 15.87 5.20 -6.76
CA SER A 189 16.73 6.39 -6.75
C SER A 189 16.60 7.19 -8.04
N THR A 190 16.83 8.51 -7.95
CA THR A 190 16.99 9.38 -9.12
C THR A 190 18.21 9.05 -9.97
N GLN A 191 19.11 8.20 -9.50
CA GLN A 191 20.14 7.55 -10.33
C GLN A 191 19.55 6.52 -11.31
N LYS A 192 18.22 6.36 -11.35
CA LYS A 192 17.47 5.40 -12.19
C LYS A 192 17.89 3.95 -11.96
N TYR A 193 17.96 3.57 -10.69
CA TYR A 193 18.02 2.18 -10.26
C TYR A 193 16.98 1.93 -9.15
N TYR A 194 16.58 0.69 -8.99
CA TYR A 194 15.91 0.24 -7.78
C TYR A 194 16.81 -0.70 -6.97
N CYS A 195 16.61 -0.68 -5.66
CA CYS A 195 17.08 -1.70 -4.72
C CYS A 195 15.88 -2.37 -4.08
N HIS A 196 15.84 -3.69 -4.14
CA HIS A 196 14.86 -4.53 -3.45
C HIS A 196 15.58 -5.52 -2.54
N VAL A 197 15.10 -5.68 -1.30
CA VAL A 197 15.62 -6.65 -0.32
C VAL A 197 14.61 -7.78 -0.19
N ASP A 198 15.04 -9.02 -0.44
CA ASP A 198 14.16 -10.21 -0.43
C ASP A 198 13.72 -10.63 0.99
N ASN A 199 14.34 -10.10 2.05
CA ASN A 199 14.05 -10.43 3.45
C ASN A 199 12.70 -9.86 3.92
N SER A 200 12.11 -10.50 4.92
CA SER A 200 10.85 -10.07 5.58
C SER A 200 11.00 -9.70 7.05
N CYS A 201 12.21 -9.76 7.60
CA CYS A 201 12.50 -9.34 8.97
C CYS A 201 12.21 -7.83 9.18
N TYR A 202 12.30 -7.34 10.42
CA TYR A 202 12.36 -5.91 10.68
C TYR A 202 13.56 -5.29 9.98
N MET A 203 13.34 -4.17 9.29
CA MET A 203 14.38 -3.40 8.61
C MET A 203 14.23 -1.92 8.95
N ASN A 204 15.34 -1.19 8.78
CA ASN A 204 15.32 0.27 8.78
C ASN A 204 16.19 0.77 7.64
N PHE A 205 15.60 1.52 6.72
CA PHE A 205 16.30 2.17 5.63
C PHE A 205 16.53 3.62 5.99
N ASP A 206 17.79 4.00 6.21
CA ASP A 206 18.16 5.36 6.60
C ASP A 206 18.78 6.11 5.42
N PHE A 207 18.05 7.12 4.93
CA PHE A 207 18.43 8.00 3.82
C PHE A 207 18.96 9.37 4.31
N SER A 208 19.32 9.50 5.59
CA SER A 208 19.72 10.77 6.20
C SER A 208 21.11 11.24 5.76
N ALA A 209 22.03 10.31 5.52
CA ALA A 209 23.40 10.66 5.16
C ALA A 209 23.51 11.09 3.68
N PRO A 210 24.31 12.13 3.35
CA PRO A 210 24.42 12.60 1.98
C PRO A 210 25.17 11.65 1.03
N GLU A 211 26.06 10.81 1.57
CA GLU A 211 27.00 10.01 0.77
C GLU A 211 26.64 8.51 0.73
N TYR A 212 25.70 8.07 1.57
CA TYR A 212 25.26 6.68 1.60
C TYR A 212 23.83 6.52 2.10
N HIS A 213 23.23 5.38 1.78
CA HIS A 213 22.00 4.84 2.38
C HIS A 213 22.37 3.68 3.28
N GLU A 214 22.01 3.71 4.56
CA GLU A 214 22.27 2.59 5.48
C GLU A 214 21.01 1.71 5.59
N LEU A 215 21.14 0.44 5.20
CA LEU A 215 20.10 -0.58 5.32
C LEU A 215 20.43 -1.45 6.55
N ALA A 216 19.59 -1.39 7.56
CA ALA A 216 19.70 -2.22 8.77
C ALA A 216 18.66 -3.34 8.72
N LEU A 217 19.10 -4.57 8.96
CA LEU A 217 18.27 -5.78 8.95
C LEU A 217 18.46 -6.54 10.28
N TRP A 218 17.36 -7.06 10.83
CA TRP A 218 17.37 -7.92 12.00
C TRP A 218 17.40 -9.39 11.59
N GLU A 219 18.46 -9.77 10.91
CA GLU A 219 18.72 -11.12 10.43
C GLU A 219 20.25 -11.31 10.24
N ASP A 220 20.67 -12.55 10.09
CA ASP A 220 22.09 -12.92 9.87
C ASP A 220 22.47 -13.03 8.40
N LYS A 221 21.52 -12.82 7.50
CA LYS A 221 21.68 -12.83 6.04
C LYS A 221 20.87 -11.73 5.38
N ALA A 222 21.28 -11.33 4.18
CA ALA A 222 20.53 -10.39 3.36
C ALA A 222 20.70 -10.72 1.87
N THR A 223 19.62 -10.60 1.11
CA THR A 223 19.62 -10.73 -0.34
C THR A 223 19.06 -9.47 -0.97
N LEU A 224 19.88 -8.77 -1.75
CA LEU A 224 19.49 -7.52 -2.41
C LEU A 224 19.55 -7.69 -3.92
N ARG A 225 18.57 -7.14 -4.61
CA ARG A 225 18.47 -7.09 -6.07
C ARG A 225 18.47 -5.65 -6.56
N PHE A 226 19.28 -5.41 -7.60
CA PHE A 226 19.34 -4.10 -8.25
C PHE A 226 19.10 -4.26 -9.75
N GLU A 227 18.43 -3.30 -10.31
CA GLU A 227 18.32 -3.12 -11.75
C GLU A 227 18.30 -1.65 -12.10
N CYS A 228 18.79 -1.32 -13.28
CA CYS A 228 18.90 0.04 -13.79
C CYS A 228 18.12 0.17 -15.10
N ALA A 229 17.75 1.40 -15.43
CA ALA A 229 17.15 1.72 -16.72
C ALA A 229 17.54 3.14 -17.16
N ASP A 230 17.26 3.46 -18.44
CA ASP A 230 17.48 4.82 -18.97
C ASP A 230 16.32 5.77 -18.61
N THR A 231 15.11 5.21 -18.40
CA THR A 231 13.90 5.96 -18.01
C THR A 231 13.24 5.34 -16.79
N TYR A 232 12.48 6.15 -16.02
CA TYR A 232 11.70 5.63 -14.88
C TYR A 232 10.57 4.69 -15.32
N ILE A 233 9.98 4.91 -16.49
CA ILE A 233 8.97 4.01 -17.08
C ILE A 233 9.57 2.62 -17.24
N SER A 234 10.71 2.51 -17.92
CA SER A 234 11.39 1.24 -18.11
C SER A 234 11.85 0.62 -16.77
N LEU A 235 12.25 1.45 -15.81
CA LEU A 235 12.65 0.97 -14.48
C LEU A 235 11.48 0.33 -13.72
N LEU A 236 10.29 0.95 -13.76
CA LEU A 236 9.08 0.40 -13.15
C LEU A 236 8.59 -0.86 -13.86
N GLU A 237 8.69 -0.93 -15.19
CA GLU A 237 8.39 -2.14 -15.96
C GLU A 237 9.27 -3.32 -15.51
N LYS A 238 10.55 -3.08 -15.28
CA LYS A 238 11.51 -4.06 -14.77
C LYS A 238 11.23 -4.44 -13.31
N LEU A 239 10.95 -3.46 -12.45
CA LEU A 239 10.60 -3.70 -11.06
C LEU A 239 9.35 -4.57 -10.94
N THR A 240 8.30 -4.24 -11.70
CA THR A 240 7.05 -5.01 -11.67
C THR A 240 7.16 -6.38 -12.37
N ALA A 241 8.12 -6.56 -13.27
CA ALA A 241 8.46 -7.88 -13.80
C ALA A 241 9.10 -8.78 -12.73
N LEU A 242 9.81 -8.18 -11.75
CA LEU A 242 10.33 -8.91 -10.58
C LEU A 242 9.23 -9.20 -9.56
N LEU A 243 8.50 -8.17 -9.14
CA LEU A 243 7.58 -8.24 -8.00
C LEU A 243 6.19 -8.77 -8.35
N GLY A 244 5.81 -8.75 -9.62
CA GLY A 244 4.46 -9.07 -10.09
C GLY A 244 3.64 -7.83 -10.41
N ARG A 245 2.44 -8.03 -10.95
CA ARG A 245 1.53 -6.98 -11.40
C ARG A 245 0.10 -7.29 -10.99
N GLN A 246 -0.63 -6.26 -10.61
CA GLN A 246 -2.05 -6.36 -10.31
C GLN A 246 -2.83 -6.66 -11.60
N PRO A 247 -3.90 -7.49 -11.52
CA PRO A 247 -4.75 -7.78 -12.68
C PRO A 247 -5.59 -6.56 -13.10
N GLU A 248 -6.22 -6.63 -14.27
CA GLU A 248 -7.23 -5.65 -14.66
C GLU A 248 -8.42 -5.68 -13.70
N LEU A 249 -9.07 -4.52 -13.52
CA LEU A 249 -10.26 -4.40 -12.69
C LEU A 249 -11.51 -4.90 -13.43
N PRO A 250 -12.51 -5.43 -12.70
CA PRO A 250 -13.80 -5.75 -13.25
C PRO A 250 -14.47 -4.55 -13.92
N ASP A 251 -15.14 -4.74 -15.05
CA ASP A 251 -15.70 -3.66 -15.87
C ASP A 251 -16.74 -2.81 -15.12
N TRP A 252 -17.45 -3.37 -14.18
CA TRP A 252 -18.47 -2.69 -13.38
C TRP A 252 -17.89 -1.61 -12.45
N ILE A 253 -16.59 -1.66 -12.10
CA ILE A 253 -15.94 -0.66 -11.25
C ILE A 253 -16.07 0.75 -11.83
N TYR A 254 -16.01 0.87 -13.15
CA TYR A 254 -16.04 2.16 -13.84
C TYR A 254 -17.46 2.72 -14.05
N ASP A 255 -18.51 2.02 -13.61
CA ASP A 255 -19.91 2.40 -13.85
C ASP A 255 -20.51 3.30 -12.76
N GLY A 256 -19.70 3.71 -11.78
CA GLY A 256 -20.14 4.64 -10.74
C GLY A 256 -19.41 4.51 -9.42
N VAL A 257 -20.06 4.95 -8.36
CA VAL A 257 -19.55 4.87 -6.97
C VAL A 257 -20.07 3.62 -6.28
N THR A 258 -19.20 2.95 -5.51
CA THR A 258 -19.60 1.95 -4.53
C THR A 258 -19.99 2.64 -3.23
N LEU A 259 -21.24 2.51 -2.81
CA LEU A 259 -21.75 3.10 -1.58
C LEU A 259 -21.45 2.21 -0.37
N GLY A 260 -20.68 2.70 0.59
CA GLY A 260 -20.53 2.07 1.89
C GLY A 260 -21.78 2.33 2.74
N ILE A 261 -22.54 1.27 3.02
CA ILE A 261 -23.81 1.37 3.75
C ILE A 261 -23.87 0.26 4.81
N GLN A 262 -24.25 0.62 6.02
CA GLN A 262 -24.49 -0.29 7.13
C GLN A 262 -25.96 -0.25 7.57
N GLY A 263 -26.42 -1.30 8.25
CA GLY A 263 -27.72 -1.33 8.90
C GLY A 263 -28.81 -2.18 8.24
N GLY A 264 -28.42 -3.09 7.34
CA GLY A 264 -29.32 -4.12 6.81
C GLY A 264 -29.88 -3.84 5.42
N THR A 265 -30.54 -4.85 4.88
CA THR A 265 -31.02 -4.90 3.48
C THR A 265 -31.94 -3.72 3.12
N GLU A 266 -32.86 -3.36 4.01
CA GLU A 266 -33.83 -2.26 3.77
C GLU A 266 -33.14 -0.89 3.74
N VAL A 267 -32.14 -0.67 4.62
CA VAL A 267 -31.37 0.57 4.63
C VAL A 267 -30.55 0.69 3.34
N CYS A 268 -29.91 -0.39 2.93
CA CYS A 268 -29.17 -0.45 1.66
C CYS A 268 -30.08 -0.08 0.48
N GLN A 269 -31.26 -0.71 0.37
CA GLN A 269 -32.20 -0.43 -0.71
C GLN A 269 -32.67 1.04 -0.70
N LYS A 270 -33.08 1.55 0.46
CA LYS A 270 -33.56 2.94 0.58
C LYS A 270 -32.50 3.96 0.14
N LYS A 271 -31.25 3.80 0.62
CA LYS A 271 -30.16 4.71 0.24
C LYS A 271 -29.81 4.58 -1.23
N LEU A 272 -29.74 3.35 -1.77
CA LEU A 272 -29.54 3.09 -3.20
C LEU A 272 -30.59 3.82 -4.06
N ASP A 273 -31.88 3.66 -3.72
CA ASP A 273 -32.99 4.30 -4.46
C ASP A 273 -32.88 5.83 -4.38
N THR A 274 -32.57 6.39 -3.20
CA THR A 274 -32.39 7.82 -3.01
C THR A 274 -31.30 8.36 -3.94
N MET A 275 -30.14 7.72 -3.98
CA MET A 275 -29.01 8.17 -4.79
C MET A 275 -29.29 8.02 -6.28
N ARG A 276 -29.80 6.86 -6.71
CA ARG A 276 -30.10 6.58 -8.15
C ARG A 276 -31.21 7.50 -8.70
N ASN A 277 -32.26 7.73 -7.92
CA ASN A 277 -33.36 8.63 -8.31
C ASN A 277 -32.89 10.07 -8.50
N ALA A 278 -31.84 10.48 -7.83
CA ALA A 278 -31.21 11.79 -7.99
C ALA A 278 -30.11 11.81 -9.08
N GLY A 279 -29.92 10.73 -9.84
CA GLY A 279 -29.00 10.67 -10.97
C GLY A 279 -27.56 10.24 -10.63
N VAL A 280 -27.27 9.88 -9.36
CA VAL A 280 -25.97 9.32 -8.99
C VAL A 280 -25.76 7.98 -9.68
N LYS A 281 -24.60 7.81 -10.33
CA LYS A 281 -24.20 6.52 -10.93
C LYS A 281 -23.65 5.65 -9.81
N VAL A 282 -24.36 4.55 -9.52
CA VAL A 282 -24.00 3.62 -8.44
C VAL A 282 -23.73 2.25 -9.05
N ASN A 283 -22.52 1.75 -8.85
CA ASN A 283 -22.06 0.45 -9.31
C ASN A 283 -22.10 -0.63 -8.23
N GLY A 284 -22.16 -0.27 -6.95
CA GLY A 284 -22.14 -1.24 -5.87
C GLY A 284 -22.60 -0.71 -4.53
N ILE A 285 -22.91 -1.65 -3.64
CA ILE A 285 -23.15 -1.45 -2.21
C ILE A 285 -22.12 -2.27 -1.47
N TRP A 286 -21.32 -1.63 -0.63
CA TRP A 286 -20.40 -2.29 0.29
C TRP A 286 -21.01 -2.28 1.70
N ALA A 287 -21.28 -3.46 2.22
CA ALA A 287 -21.87 -3.64 3.55
C ALA A 287 -20.85 -4.30 4.50
N GLN A 288 -20.16 -3.49 5.28
CA GLN A 288 -19.17 -3.95 6.25
C GLN A 288 -19.78 -4.88 7.30
N ASP A 289 -21.03 -4.62 7.71
CA ASP A 289 -21.73 -5.34 8.78
C ASP A 289 -22.60 -6.52 8.29
N TRP A 290 -22.35 -7.03 7.09
CA TRP A 290 -23.12 -8.14 6.50
C TRP A 290 -23.13 -9.44 7.34
N SER A 291 -22.06 -9.66 8.12
CA SER A 291 -21.91 -10.80 9.02
C SER A 291 -22.46 -10.54 10.44
N GLY A 292 -23.03 -9.35 10.67
CA GLY A 292 -23.60 -8.94 11.95
C GLY A 292 -22.80 -7.86 12.68
N ILE A 293 -23.38 -7.41 13.79
CA ILE A 293 -22.86 -6.32 14.63
C ILE A 293 -22.67 -6.81 16.07
N ARG A 294 -21.57 -6.40 16.68
CA ARG A 294 -21.33 -6.46 18.12
C ARG A 294 -21.37 -5.06 18.71
N MET A 295 -22.05 -4.88 19.82
CA MET A 295 -22.04 -3.63 20.58
C MET A 295 -20.92 -3.68 21.61
N THR A 296 -20.05 -2.68 21.61
CA THR A 296 -18.98 -2.49 22.59
C THR A 296 -19.03 -1.08 23.16
N SER A 297 -18.25 -0.77 24.19
CA SER A 297 -18.12 0.62 24.69
C SER A 297 -17.56 1.58 23.64
N PHE A 298 -16.85 1.07 22.65
CA PHE A 298 -16.36 1.84 21.51
C PHE A 298 -17.42 2.09 20.42
N GLY A 299 -18.60 1.45 20.53
CA GLY A 299 -19.71 1.53 19.58
C GLY A 299 -19.95 0.22 18.84
N LYS A 300 -20.52 0.34 17.64
CA LYS A 300 -20.79 -0.81 16.76
C LYS A 300 -19.49 -1.37 16.18
N ARG A 301 -19.26 -2.67 16.34
CA ARG A 301 -18.16 -3.42 15.74
C ARG A 301 -18.71 -4.51 14.85
N VAL A 302 -18.03 -4.81 13.76
CA VAL A 302 -18.36 -5.93 12.87
C VAL A 302 -18.19 -7.25 13.62
N MET A 303 -19.13 -8.17 13.40
CA MET A 303 -19.04 -9.53 13.94
C MET A 303 -18.12 -10.36 13.05
N TRP A 304 -17.00 -10.79 13.58
CA TRP A 304 -16.01 -11.59 12.83
C TRP A 304 -16.39 -13.06 12.79
N ASN A 305 -17.49 -13.34 12.10
CA ASN A 305 -18.01 -14.68 11.81
C ASN A 305 -18.47 -14.73 10.36
N TRP A 306 -17.58 -14.89 9.45
CA TRP A 306 -17.69 -14.65 8.01
C TRP A 306 -18.80 -15.48 7.34
N LYS A 307 -20.02 -15.29 7.84
CA LYS A 307 -21.28 -15.87 7.38
C LYS A 307 -22.33 -14.78 7.34
N TRP A 308 -23.20 -14.84 6.36
CA TRP A 308 -24.33 -13.92 6.25
C TRP A 308 -25.21 -13.95 7.52
N ASN A 309 -25.46 -12.79 8.10
CA ASN A 309 -26.37 -12.61 9.23
C ASN A 309 -27.77 -12.28 8.70
N SER A 310 -28.67 -13.29 8.72
CA SER A 310 -30.03 -13.17 8.19
C SER A 310 -30.97 -12.28 9.05
N GLU A 311 -30.60 -11.98 10.29
CA GLU A 311 -31.38 -11.07 11.15
C GLU A 311 -31.16 -9.61 10.72
N ASN A 312 -29.90 -9.21 10.50
CA ASN A 312 -29.54 -7.86 10.05
C ASN A 312 -29.80 -7.67 8.55
N TYR A 313 -29.56 -8.70 7.75
CA TYR A 313 -29.71 -8.68 6.29
C TYR A 313 -30.74 -9.74 5.83
N PRO A 314 -32.03 -9.58 6.10
CA PRO A 314 -33.03 -10.54 5.66
C PRO A 314 -33.08 -10.63 4.14
N GLN A 315 -33.18 -11.87 3.63
CA GLN A 315 -33.29 -12.19 2.19
C GLN A 315 -32.11 -11.63 1.35
N LEU A 316 -30.90 -11.54 1.91
CA LEU A 316 -29.75 -10.96 1.23
C LEU A 316 -29.42 -11.69 -0.08
N ASP A 317 -29.51 -13.02 -0.11
CA ASP A 317 -29.26 -13.85 -1.29
C ASP A 317 -30.16 -13.51 -2.50
N SER A 318 -31.42 -13.29 -2.25
CA SER A 318 -32.36 -12.88 -3.28
C SER A 318 -32.20 -11.42 -3.68
N ARG A 319 -31.82 -10.58 -2.71
CA ARG A 319 -31.58 -9.15 -2.93
C ARG A 319 -30.32 -8.93 -3.76
N ILE A 320 -29.24 -9.67 -3.50
CA ILE A 320 -28.00 -9.63 -4.30
C ILE A 320 -28.32 -10.01 -5.77
N LYS A 321 -29.10 -11.07 -5.98
CA LYS A 321 -29.52 -11.47 -7.34
C LYS A 321 -30.32 -10.38 -8.05
N GLN A 322 -31.15 -9.62 -7.32
CA GLN A 322 -31.88 -8.48 -7.87
C GLN A 322 -30.93 -7.33 -8.22
N TRP A 323 -30.07 -6.91 -7.29
CA TRP A 323 -29.11 -5.82 -7.50
C TRP A 323 -28.17 -6.11 -8.67
N ASN A 324 -27.66 -7.35 -8.77
CA ASN A 324 -26.80 -7.76 -9.89
C ASN A 324 -27.52 -7.61 -11.25
N LYS A 325 -28.81 -7.93 -11.33
CA LYS A 325 -29.61 -7.71 -12.55
C LYS A 325 -29.80 -6.23 -12.87
N GLU A 326 -29.73 -5.37 -11.88
CA GLU A 326 -29.83 -3.93 -12.01
C GLU A 326 -28.47 -3.24 -12.21
N GLY A 327 -27.38 -4.02 -12.35
CA GLY A 327 -26.01 -3.53 -12.52
C GLY A 327 -25.37 -3.00 -11.24
N VAL A 328 -25.88 -3.40 -10.06
CA VAL A 328 -25.32 -3.01 -8.75
C VAL A 328 -24.73 -4.26 -8.09
N GLN A 329 -23.44 -4.21 -7.79
CA GLN A 329 -22.74 -5.29 -7.10
C GLN A 329 -22.89 -5.18 -5.58
N PHE A 330 -22.95 -6.30 -4.89
CA PHE A 330 -22.86 -6.34 -3.43
C PHE A 330 -21.45 -6.70 -3.01
N LEU A 331 -20.85 -5.88 -2.13
CA LEU A 331 -19.53 -6.12 -1.59
C LEU A 331 -19.61 -6.39 -0.09
N ALA A 332 -18.90 -7.42 0.34
CA ALA A 332 -18.81 -7.86 1.72
C ALA A 332 -17.56 -7.31 2.43
N TYR A 333 -17.26 -7.86 3.60
CA TYR A 333 -16.07 -7.58 4.42
C TYR A 333 -15.57 -8.90 5.03
N ILE A 334 -14.27 -9.06 5.09
CA ILE A 334 -13.60 -10.20 5.74
C ILE A 334 -12.22 -9.79 6.24
N ASN A 335 -11.70 -10.47 7.27
CA ASN A 335 -10.31 -10.38 7.71
C ASN A 335 -9.80 -11.75 8.18
N PRO A 336 -8.48 -11.95 8.39
CA PRO A 336 -7.91 -13.25 8.72
C PRO A 336 -8.03 -13.64 10.21
N TYR A 337 -9.04 -13.12 10.90
CA TYR A 337 -9.36 -13.47 12.29
C TYR A 337 -10.80 -14.00 12.39
N VAL A 338 -11.05 -14.76 13.43
CA VAL A 338 -12.38 -15.32 13.75
C VAL A 338 -12.71 -15.05 15.22
N ALA A 339 -13.89 -14.48 15.48
CA ALA A 339 -14.29 -14.12 16.86
C ALA A 339 -14.40 -15.34 17.74
N SER A 340 -13.74 -15.33 18.90
CA SER A 340 -13.58 -16.48 19.79
C SER A 340 -14.89 -17.04 20.36
N ASP A 341 -15.97 -16.27 20.31
CA ASP A 341 -17.31 -16.65 20.77
C ASP A 341 -18.23 -17.09 19.61
N LYS A 342 -17.67 -17.49 18.45
CA LYS A 342 -18.41 -17.87 17.25
C LYS A 342 -17.98 -19.22 16.69
N ASP A 343 -18.91 -19.82 15.94
CA ASP A 343 -18.81 -21.18 15.40
C ASP A 343 -17.64 -21.37 14.42
N LEU A 344 -17.25 -20.35 13.63
CA LEU A 344 -16.04 -20.43 12.79
C LEU A 344 -14.76 -20.55 13.62
N CYS A 345 -14.68 -19.86 14.78
CA CYS A 345 -13.54 -20.02 15.67
C CYS A 345 -13.52 -21.38 16.37
N GLU A 346 -14.70 -21.87 16.78
CA GLU A 346 -14.82 -23.22 17.35
C GLU A 346 -14.39 -24.29 16.34
N GLU A 347 -14.81 -24.16 15.08
CA GLU A 347 -14.42 -25.06 13.98
C GLU A 347 -12.89 -24.99 13.75
N ALA A 348 -12.31 -23.79 13.67
CA ALA A 348 -10.88 -23.59 13.49
C ALA A 348 -10.06 -24.19 14.66
N ALA A 349 -10.50 -23.98 15.89
CA ALA A 349 -9.86 -24.53 17.08
C ALA A 349 -9.90 -26.07 17.12
N GLN A 350 -11.05 -26.68 16.80
CA GLN A 350 -11.22 -28.14 16.76
C GLN A 350 -10.29 -28.81 15.74
N HIS A 351 -9.96 -28.15 14.65
CA HIS A 351 -9.08 -28.67 13.60
C HIS A 351 -7.63 -28.19 13.73
N GLY A 352 -7.30 -27.35 14.73
CA GLY A 352 -5.95 -26.83 14.91
C GLY A 352 -5.51 -25.81 13.85
N TYR A 353 -6.45 -25.02 13.32
CA TYR A 353 -6.21 -24.02 12.28
C TYR A 353 -5.77 -22.65 12.80
N LEU A 354 -5.77 -22.48 14.13
CA LEU A 354 -5.31 -21.25 14.77
C LEU A 354 -3.83 -21.32 15.12
N ALA A 355 -3.14 -20.18 15.00
CA ALA A 355 -1.78 -20.01 15.50
C ALA A 355 -1.74 -20.30 17.01
N LYS A 356 -0.57 -20.70 17.54
CA LYS A 356 -0.43 -21.14 18.92
C LYS A 356 0.33 -20.12 19.77
N ASP A 357 0.03 -20.12 21.07
CA ASP A 357 0.81 -19.44 22.09
C ASP A 357 1.95 -20.32 22.63
N ALA A 358 2.77 -19.80 23.54
CA ALA A 358 3.90 -20.51 24.14
C ALA A 358 3.49 -21.76 24.96
N SER A 359 2.23 -21.87 25.35
CA SER A 359 1.70 -23.06 26.06
C SER A 359 1.16 -24.13 25.11
N GLY A 360 1.10 -23.84 23.80
CA GLY A 360 0.48 -24.68 22.79
C GLY A 360 -1.04 -24.47 22.67
N GLY A 361 -1.61 -23.52 23.39
CA GLY A 361 -3.01 -23.10 23.28
C GLY A 361 -3.24 -22.24 22.03
N ASP A 362 -4.52 -22.04 21.66
CA ASP A 362 -4.87 -21.16 20.56
C ASP A 362 -4.55 -19.70 20.89
N TYR A 363 -3.86 -18.99 19.98
CA TYR A 363 -3.54 -17.59 20.19
C TYR A 363 -4.75 -16.69 19.94
N LEU A 364 -5.14 -15.92 20.95
CA LEU A 364 -6.26 -15.00 20.91
C LEU A 364 -5.78 -13.55 21.06
N VAL A 365 -6.06 -12.72 20.09
CA VAL A 365 -5.78 -11.27 20.13
C VAL A 365 -6.97 -10.52 20.68
N GLU A 366 -6.73 -9.54 21.56
CA GLU A 366 -7.74 -8.64 22.11
C GLU A 366 -7.99 -7.47 21.13
N PHE A 367 -9.25 -7.25 20.74
CA PHE A 367 -9.68 -6.24 19.78
C PHE A 367 -10.66 -5.19 20.36
N GLY A 368 -10.62 -4.97 21.66
CA GLY A 368 -11.55 -4.06 22.34
C GLY A 368 -12.87 -4.76 22.73
N GLU A 369 -12.89 -5.36 23.91
CA GLU A 369 -14.00 -6.07 24.52
C GLU A 369 -14.40 -7.39 23.83
N PHE A 370 -13.59 -7.89 22.89
CA PHE A 370 -13.72 -9.24 22.34
C PHE A 370 -12.34 -9.76 21.88
N TYR A 371 -12.27 -11.07 21.72
CA TYR A 371 -11.06 -11.75 21.26
C TYR A 371 -11.28 -12.37 19.88
N GLY A 372 -10.24 -12.37 19.06
CA GLY A 372 -10.19 -13.06 17.78
C GLY A 372 -9.08 -14.09 17.74
N GLY A 373 -9.39 -15.29 17.26
CA GLY A 373 -8.39 -16.30 16.95
C GLY A 373 -7.64 -15.92 15.67
N VAL A 374 -6.32 -16.07 15.69
CA VAL A 374 -5.44 -15.81 14.56
C VAL A 374 -5.44 -17.04 13.65
N VAL A 375 -6.00 -16.94 12.45
CA VAL A 375 -5.93 -18.06 11.49
C VAL A 375 -4.50 -18.23 11.00
N ASP A 376 -3.92 -19.40 11.19
CA ASP A 376 -2.55 -19.69 10.75
C ASP A 376 -2.50 -20.03 9.26
N LEU A 377 -2.32 -19.00 8.42
CA LEU A 377 -2.22 -19.16 6.97
C LEU A 377 -0.93 -19.87 6.52
N THR A 378 0.02 -20.16 7.43
CA THR A 378 1.18 -21.01 7.16
C THR A 378 0.86 -22.51 7.28
N ASN A 379 -0.28 -22.85 7.90
CA ASN A 379 -0.81 -24.20 7.94
C ASN A 379 -1.59 -24.49 6.64
N PRO A 380 -1.16 -25.45 5.82
CA PRO A 380 -1.83 -25.74 4.54
C PRO A 380 -3.31 -26.11 4.67
N GLU A 381 -3.70 -26.79 5.77
CA GLU A 381 -5.08 -27.17 6.01
C GLU A 381 -5.94 -25.96 6.43
N ALA A 382 -5.41 -25.09 7.29
CA ALA A 382 -6.07 -23.84 7.67
C ALA A 382 -6.22 -22.91 6.47
N TYR A 383 -5.19 -22.82 5.65
CA TYR A 383 -5.19 -22.03 4.40
C TYR A 383 -6.27 -22.51 3.43
N ALA A 384 -6.34 -23.82 3.19
CA ALA A 384 -7.38 -24.42 2.34
C ALA A 384 -8.79 -24.21 2.92
N TRP A 385 -8.96 -24.41 4.22
CA TRP A 385 -10.22 -24.16 4.91
C TRP A 385 -10.67 -22.70 4.78
N PHE A 386 -9.77 -21.74 4.95
CA PHE A 386 -10.15 -20.32 4.89
C PHE A 386 -10.50 -19.89 3.46
N LYS A 387 -9.86 -20.46 2.44
CA LYS A 387 -10.31 -20.30 1.04
C LYS A 387 -11.75 -20.81 0.84
N GLU A 388 -12.10 -21.96 1.43
CA GLU A 388 -13.47 -22.49 1.36
C GLU A 388 -14.47 -21.59 2.09
N VAL A 389 -14.09 -20.94 3.20
CA VAL A 389 -14.91 -19.91 3.87
C VAL A 389 -15.24 -18.76 2.91
N ILE A 390 -14.23 -18.26 2.17
CA ILE A 390 -14.42 -17.20 1.17
C ILE A 390 -15.32 -17.69 0.03
N LYS A 391 -15.04 -18.84 -0.56
CA LYS A 391 -15.79 -19.38 -1.70
C LYS A 391 -17.26 -19.59 -1.34
N LYS A 392 -17.52 -20.33 -0.26
CA LYS A 392 -18.86 -20.74 0.13
C LYS A 392 -19.71 -19.57 0.63
N ASN A 393 -19.12 -18.68 1.45
CA ASN A 393 -19.90 -17.68 2.15
C ASN A 393 -19.99 -16.34 1.40
N MET A 394 -19.10 -16.09 0.43
CA MET A 394 -19.08 -14.83 -0.30
C MET A 394 -19.24 -15.02 -1.81
N ILE A 395 -18.44 -15.87 -2.46
CA ILE A 395 -18.52 -16.07 -3.91
C ILE A 395 -19.84 -16.76 -4.29
N GLU A 396 -20.22 -17.85 -3.61
CA GLU A 396 -21.48 -18.56 -3.86
C GLU A 396 -22.71 -17.75 -3.48
N LEU A 397 -22.60 -16.84 -2.49
CA LEU A 397 -23.65 -15.90 -2.15
C LEU A 397 -23.91 -14.90 -3.29
N GLY A 398 -22.92 -14.68 -4.17
CA GLY A 398 -23.01 -13.78 -5.31
C GLY A 398 -22.42 -12.40 -5.07
N CYS A 399 -21.50 -12.26 -4.12
CA CYS A 399 -20.77 -11.01 -3.91
C CYS A 399 -19.93 -10.66 -5.14
N GLY A 400 -20.00 -9.40 -5.58
CA GLY A 400 -19.16 -8.85 -6.64
C GLY A 400 -17.79 -8.39 -6.13
N GLY A 401 -17.59 -8.38 -4.80
CA GLY A 401 -16.32 -8.02 -4.19
C GLY A 401 -16.37 -8.02 -2.68
N TRP A 402 -15.24 -7.64 -2.06
CA TRP A 402 -15.14 -7.45 -0.61
C TRP A 402 -13.92 -6.63 -0.19
N MET A 403 -14.00 -6.03 1.00
CA MET A 403 -12.83 -5.56 1.71
C MET A 403 -12.17 -6.75 2.39
N ALA A 404 -10.92 -7.03 2.06
CA ALA A 404 -10.06 -7.99 2.74
C ALA A 404 -9.14 -7.21 3.70
N ASP A 405 -9.69 -6.90 4.85
CA ASP A 405 -9.09 -6.01 5.85
C ASP A 405 -8.02 -6.71 6.69
N PHE A 406 -7.24 -5.94 7.43
CA PHE A 406 -6.17 -6.43 8.30
C PHE A 406 -5.08 -7.24 7.56
N GLY A 407 -4.30 -8.03 8.31
CA GLY A 407 -3.11 -8.76 7.88
C GLY A 407 -1.84 -8.29 8.59
N GLU A 408 -1.87 -7.07 9.14
CA GLU A 408 -0.77 -6.42 9.86
C GLU A 408 -0.66 -6.76 11.35
N TYR A 409 -1.63 -7.49 11.93
CA TYR A 409 -1.71 -7.78 13.36
C TYR A 409 -1.15 -9.15 13.74
N LEU A 410 -0.27 -9.76 12.97
CA LEU A 410 0.35 -11.01 13.39
C LEU A 410 1.24 -10.75 14.63
N PRO A 411 0.90 -11.26 15.82
CA PRO A 411 1.75 -11.08 16.99
C PRO A 411 3.07 -11.82 16.85
N THR A 412 4.16 -11.22 17.31
CA THR A 412 5.52 -11.76 17.12
C THR A 412 5.86 -12.92 18.06
N ASP A 413 5.05 -13.12 19.07
CA ASP A 413 5.17 -14.23 20.03
C ASP A 413 4.27 -15.44 19.71
N THR A 414 3.67 -15.47 18.51
CA THR A 414 2.92 -16.63 18.01
C THR A 414 3.84 -17.74 17.52
N TYR A 415 3.39 -18.97 17.67
CA TYR A 415 4.00 -20.17 17.10
C TYR A 415 3.20 -20.61 15.88
N LEU A 416 3.85 -20.56 14.71
CA LEU A 416 3.26 -20.87 13.42
C LEU A 416 3.56 -22.30 12.99
N HIS A 417 2.66 -22.91 12.22
CA HIS A 417 2.75 -24.28 11.73
C HIS A 417 4.03 -24.56 10.94
N ASN A 418 4.48 -23.60 10.12
CA ASN A 418 5.69 -23.76 9.32
C ASN A 418 6.99 -23.70 10.13
N GLY A 419 6.94 -23.42 11.44
CA GLY A 419 8.08 -23.33 12.34
C GLY A 419 8.99 -22.12 12.14
N VAL A 420 8.63 -21.19 11.25
CA VAL A 420 9.35 -19.92 11.08
C VAL A 420 8.92 -18.97 12.20
N SER A 421 9.88 -18.20 12.75
CA SER A 421 9.59 -17.18 13.76
C SER A 421 8.53 -16.19 13.24
N ALA A 422 7.57 -15.86 14.11
CA ALA A 422 6.56 -14.86 13.79
C ALA A 422 7.17 -13.46 13.59
N GLU A 423 8.33 -13.13 14.15
CA GLU A 423 9.05 -11.90 13.86
C GLU A 423 9.48 -11.82 12.37
N ILE A 424 9.85 -12.94 11.76
CA ILE A 424 10.20 -13.02 10.32
C ILE A 424 8.93 -13.06 9.47
N MET A 425 7.90 -13.80 9.91
CA MET A 425 6.65 -13.95 9.15
C MET A 425 5.75 -12.71 9.21
N HIS A 426 5.97 -11.81 10.15
CA HIS A 426 5.10 -10.66 10.38
C HIS A 426 4.89 -9.81 9.12
N ASN A 427 5.97 -9.31 8.52
CA ASN A 427 5.89 -8.53 7.27
C ASN A 427 5.44 -9.36 6.05
N ALA A 428 5.61 -10.68 6.07
CA ALA A 428 5.17 -11.56 4.98
C ALA A 428 3.67 -11.96 5.10
N SER A 429 3.08 -11.84 6.29
CA SER A 429 1.71 -12.26 6.56
C SER A 429 0.65 -11.60 5.67
N PRO A 430 0.70 -10.28 5.38
CA PRO A 430 -0.27 -9.67 4.46
C PRO A 430 -0.24 -10.24 3.04
N ALA A 431 0.92 -10.66 2.55
CA ALA A 431 1.03 -11.28 1.23
C ALA A 431 0.39 -12.67 1.19
N LEU A 432 0.48 -13.46 2.27
CA LEU A 432 -0.24 -14.72 2.40
C LEU A 432 -1.76 -14.49 2.45
N TRP A 433 -2.22 -13.44 3.13
CA TRP A 433 -3.61 -13.05 3.16
C TRP A 433 -4.12 -12.64 1.77
N ALA A 434 -3.37 -11.82 1.04
CA ALA A 434 -3.66 -11.47 -0.34
C ALA A 434 -3.78 -12.72 -1.23
N LYS A 435 -2.79 -13.63 -1.13
CA LYS A 435 -2.75 -14.88 -1.87
C LYS A 435 -3.96 -15.77 -1.60
N CYS A 436 -4.40 -15.88 -0.34
CA CYS A 436 -5.57 -16.65 0.05
C CYS A 436 -6.86 -16.15 -0.66
N ASN A 437 -7.07 -14.83 -0.70
CA ASN A 437 -8.19 -14.21 -1.40
C ASN A 437 -8.08 -14.40 -2.92
N TYR A 438 -6.90 -14.19 -3.48
CA TYR A 438 -6.65 -14.34 -4.92
C TYR A 438 -6.91 -15.77 -5.41
N GLU A 439 -6.36 -16.76 -4.72
CA GLU A 439 -6.54 -18.17 -5.08
C GLU A 439 -8.00 -18.63 -4.96
N ALA A 440 -8.77 -18.09 -4.00
CA ALA A 440 -10.19 -18.35 -3.91
C ALA A 440 -10.94 -17.87 -5.18
N LEU A 441 -10.55 -16.73 -5.75
CA LEU A 441 -11.07 -16.24 -7.02
C LEU A 441 -10.57 -17.03 -8.23
N GLU A 442 -9.27 -17.37 -8.25
CA GLU A 442 -8.66 -18.14 -9.33
C GLU A 442 -9.29 -19.53 -9.46
N GLU A 443 -9.39 -20.27 -8.35
CA GLU A 443 -9.96 -21.61 -8.29
C GLU A 443 -11.46 -21.66 -8.67
N THR A 444 -12.17 -20.55 -8.49
CA THR A 444 -13.59 -20.43 -8.89
C THR A 444 -13.77 -19.79 -10.27
N GLY A 445 -12.68 -19.41 -10.95
CA GLY A 445 -12.72 -18.75 -12.27
C GLY A 445 -13.31 -17.36 -12.23
N LYS A 446 -13.17 -16.65 -11.11
CA LYS A 446 -13.78 -15.32 -10.87
C LYS A 446 -12.79 -14.16 -10.88
N LEU A 447 -11.52 -14.38 -11.21
CA LEU A 447 -10.58 -13.31 -11.47
C LEU A 447 -11.06 -12.43 -12.63
N GLY A 448 -11.01 -11.10 -12.45
CA GLY A 448 -11.52 -10.13 -13.41
C GLY A 448 -13.05 -9.90 -13.37
N GLU A 449 -13.81 -10.69 -12.60
CA GLU A 449 -15.24 -10.46 -12.36
C GLU A 449 -15.50 -9.91 -10.95
N ILE A 450 -14.74 -10.40 -9.96
CA ILE A 450 -14.84 -10.05 -8.53
C ILE A 450 -13.61 -9.26 -8.11
N LEU A 451 -13.83 -8.21 -7.32
CA LEU A 451 -12.79 -7.37 -6.74
C LEU A 451 -12.62 -7.66 -5.25
N PHE A 452 -11.40 -7.77 -4.76
CA PHE A 452 -11.13 -7.51 -3.35
C PHE A 452 -10.10 -6.40 -3.19
N PHE A 453 -10.20 -5.63 -2.10
CA PHE A 453 -9.28 -4.54 -1.82
C PHE A 453 -8.73 -4.66 -0.40
N MET A 454 -7.44 -4.32 -0.26
CA MET A 454 -6.65 -4.50 0.95
C MET A 454 -5.96 -3.20 1.36
N ARG A 455 -5.67 -3.06 2.67
CA ARG A 455 -4.79 -2.02 3.18
C ARG A 455 -3.38 -2.55 3.47
N ALA A 456 -3.31 -3.73 4.10
CA ALA A 456 -2.04 -4.33 4.47
C ALA A 456 -1.35 -5.01 3.27
N GLY A 457 -0.03 -4.89 3.22
CA GLY A 457 0.77 -5.49 2.17
C GLY A 457 2.26 -5.53 2.52
N SER A 458 3.00 -6.19 1.66
CA SER A 458 4.46 -6.27 1.67
C SER A 458 4.96 -6.78 0.31
N THR A 459 6.22 -7.18 0.21
CA THR A 459 6.76 -7.91 -0.95
C THR A 459 5.84 -9.07 -1.33
N ASP A 460 5.65 -9.29 -2.60
CA ASP A 460 4.77 -10.29 -3.23
C ASP A 460 3.26 -9.95 -3.23
N SER A 461 2.79 -8.97 -2.48
CA SER A 461 1.38 -8.55 -2.53
C SER A 461 0.95 -8.11 -3.92
N GLN A 462 1.87 -7.59 -4.76
CA GLN A 462 1.63 -7.19 -6.15
C GLN A 462 1.08 -8.32 -7.02
N LYS A 463 1.45 -9.55 -6.73
CA LYS A 463 1.02 -10.74 -7.49
C LYS A 463 -0.45 -11.08 -7.24
N TYR A 464 -0.96 -10.70 -6.07
CA TYR A 464 -2.21 -11.24 -5.55
C TYR A 464 -3.27 -10.18 -5.25
N SER A 465 -2.90 -8.99 -4.76
CA SER A 465 -3.90 -7.97 -4.43
C SER A 465 -4.53 -7.39 -5.71
N THR A 466 -5.87 -7.32 -5.75
CA THR A 466 -6.56 -6.77 -6.92
C THR A 466 -6.69 -5.25 -6.86
N MET A 467 -6.69 -4.67 -5.64
CA MET A 467 -6.76 -3.24 -5.39
C MET A 467 -6.24 -2.94 -3.98
N MET A 468 -5.62 -1.77 -3.80
CA MET A 468 -5.26 -1.25 -2.49
C MET A 468 -6.15 -0.05 -2.12
N TRP A 469 -6.40 0.14 -0.81
CA TRP A 469 -6.96 1.39 -0.32
C TRP A 469 -6.08 1.95 0.80
N ALA A 470 -6.13 3.27 0.98
CA ALA A 470 -5.24 4.00 1.88
C ALA A 470 -5.45 3.70 3.39
N GLY A 471 -6.38 2.81 3.75
CA GLY A 471 -6.72 2.49 5.14
C GLY A 471 -7.62 3.54 5.79
N ASP A 472 -7.43 3.78 7.07
CA ASP A 472 -8.37 4.44 7.97
C ASP A 472 -8.01 5.92 8.24
N GLN A 473 -7.97 6.77 7.21
CA GLN A 473 -7.65 8.19 7.38
C GLN A 473 -8.58 8.90 8.35
N ASN A 474 -8.06 9.89 9.05
CA ASN A 474 -8.84 10.84 9.83
C ASN A 474 -9.85 11.60 8.95
N VAL A 475 -11.01 11.89 9.51
CA VAL A 475 -12.05 12.70 8.84
C VAL A 475 -11.75 14.18 8.94
N ASP A 476 -10.53 14.60 8.57
CA ASP A 476 -10.03 15.97 8.71
C ASP A 476 -9.14 16.43 7.53
N TRP A 477 -8.52 17.59 7.66
CA TRP A 477 -7.67 18.24 6.67
C TRP A 477 -6.17 18.09 6.98
N SER A 478 -5.79 17.22 7.93
CA SER A 478 -4.39 17.02 8.28
C SER A 478 -3.57 16.50 7.09
N LEU A 479 -2.33 16.96 7.00
CA LEU A 479 -1.45 16.61 5.88
C LEU A 479 -0.91 15.17 5.97
N ASP A 480 -0.84 14.65 7.20
CA ASP A 480 -0.23 13.35 7.46
C ASP A 480 -1.25 12.21 7.58
N ASP A 481 -2.54 12.55 7.83
CA ASP A 481 -3.56 11.53 8.09
C ASP A 481 -4.98 11.90 7.56
N GLY A 482 -5.16 13.06 6.94
CA GLY A 482 -6.41 13.49 6.31
C GLY A 482 -6.39 13.31 4.79
N LEU A 483 -7.24 14.08 4.09
CA LEU A 483 -7.37 14.06 2.63
C LEU A 483 -6.03 14.18 1.89
N ALA A 484 -5.13 15.05 2.38
CA ALA A 484 -3.85 15.28 1.71
C ALA A 484 -2.97 14.02 1.67
N SER A 485 -3.02 13.19 2.73
CA SER A 485 -2.13 12.04 2.90
C SER A 485 -2.31 10.93 1.87
N VAL A 486 -3.51 10.84 1.26
CA VAL A 486 -3.81 9.77 0.29
C VAL A 486 -3.10 9.94 -1.04
N VAL A 487 -2.64 11.15 -1.38
CA VAL A 487 -1.88 11.38 -2.62
C VAL A 487 -0.45 10.82 -2.52
N PRO A 488 0.39 11.24 -1.53
CA PRO A 488 1.71 10.62 -1.37
C PRO A 488 1.64 9.13 -1.10
N ALA A 489 0.60 8.63 -0.41
CA ALA A 489 0.37 7.19 -0.22
C ALA A 489 0.27 6.44 -1.55
N ALA A 490 -0.60 6.90 -2.46
CA ALA A 490 -0.75 6.30 -3.78
C ALA A 490 0.53 6.40 -4.62
N LEU A 491 1.23 7.55 -4.57
CA LEU A 491 2.44 7.76 -5.36
C LEU A 491 3.64 6.96 -4.86
N SER A 492 3.84 6.83 -3.54
CA SER A 492 4.93 6.02 -2.98
C SER A 492 4.71 4.54 -3.23
N LEU A 493 3.46 4.07 -3.07
CA LEU A 493 3.09 2.69 -3.36
C LEU A 493 3.24 2.37 -4.86
N ALA A 494 2.90 3.31 -5.75
CA ALA A 494 3.13 3.21 -7.18
C ALA A 494 4.62 2.99 -7.53
N MET A 495 5.55 3.65 -6.81
CA MET A 495 6.99 3.48 -7.00
C MET A 495 7.53 2.15 -6.47
N THR A 496 6.70 1.37 -5.78
CA THR A 496 7.01 0.01 -5.33
C THR A 496 6.24 -1.08 -6.08
N GLY A 497 5.58 -0.71 -7.19
CA GLY A 497 4.96 -1.67 -8.11
C GLY A 497 3.46 -1.92 -7.90
N HIS A 498 2.76 -1.11 -7.09
CA HIS A 498 1.31 -1.14 -6.97
C HIS A 498 0.68 0.06 -7.68
N GLY A 499 0.01 -0.19 -8.78
CA GLY A 499 -0.57 0.87 -9.61
C GLY A 499 -2.04 1.15 -9.40
N LEU A 500 -2.75 0.32 -8.61
CA LEU A 500 -4.19 0.41 -8.36
C LEU A 500 -4.46 0.76 -6.91
N HIS A 501 -4.86 1.99 -6.65
CA HIS A 501 -5.06 2.54 -5.31
C HIS A 501 -6.29 3.44 -5.26
N HIS A 502 -7.02 3.45 -4.13
CA HIS A 502 -8.12 4.35 -3.84
C HIS A 502 -8.17 4.70 -2.34
N SER A 503 -9.13 5.51 -1.91
CA SER A 503 -9.36 5.84 -0.50
C SER A 503 -10.84 5.92 -0.18
N ASP A 504 -11.17 5.90 1.12
CA ASP A 504 -12.51 6.16 1.63
C ASP A 504 -12.92 7.60 1.34
N ILE A 505 -13.99 7.83 0.58
CA ILE A 505 -14.49 9.19 0.34
C ILE A 505 -14.95 9.81 1.66
N GLY A 506 -14.20 10.79 2.13
CA GLY A 506 -14.43 11.48 3.38
C GLY A 506 -13.67 10.94 4.59
N GLY A 507 -12.80 9.95 4.41
CA GLY A 507 -12.07 9.29 5.49
C GLY A 507 -12.92 8.34 6.32
N TYR A 508 -12.33 7.71 7.33
CA TYR A 508 -12.96 6.72 8.21
C TYR A 508 -12.92 7.14 9.68
N THR A 509 -11.74 7.51 10.18
CA THR A 509 -11.47 7.65 11.61
C THR A 509 -12.05 8.94 12.19
N THR A 510 -13.02 8.79 13.05
CA THR A 510 -13.62 9.86 13.87
C THR A 510 -13.25 9.63 15.32
N LEU A 511 -12.38 10.47 15.87
CA LEU A 511 -11.90 10.40 17.26
C LEU A 511 -12.04 11.76 17.93
N PHE A 512 -12.21 11.74 19.25
CA PHE A 512 -12.31 12.93 20.10
C PHE A 512 -13.39 13.89 19.59
N GLU A 513 -13.04 15.15 19.33
CA GLU A 513 -13.92 16.19 18.81
C GLU A 513 -14.01 16.24 17.27
N MET A 514 -13.23 15.37 16.61
CA MET A 514 -13.17 15.32 15.15
C MET A 514 -14.50 14.86 14.57
N LYS A 515 -14.94 15.54 13.50
CA LYS A 515 -16.15 15.19 12.74
C LYS A 515 -15.97 15.52 11.28
N ARG A 516 -16.39 14.62 10.41
CA ARG A 516 -16.39 14.85 8.97
C ARG A 516 -17.35 15.98 8.60
N SER A 517 -16.81 17.07 8.06
CA SER A 517 -17.61 18.17 7.55
C SER A 517 -18.15 17.85 6.13
N LYS A 518 -19.21 18.58 5.72
CA LYS A 518 -19.76 18.53 4.37
C LYS A 518 -18.68 18.88 3.33
N GLU A 519 -17.93 19.96 3.56
CA GLU A 519 -16.88 20.42 2.65
C GLU A 519 -15.82 19.33 2.44
N LEU A 520 -15.34 18.69 3.50
CA LEU A 520 -14.35 17.61 3.40
C LEU A 520 -14.86 16.45 2.55
N LEU A 521 -16.11 16.01 2.79
CA LEU A 521 -16.71 14.93 2.01
C LEU A 521 -16.80 15.29 0.52
N LEU A 522 -17.21 16.51 0.19
CA LEU A 522 -17.33 16.96 -1.21
C LEU A 522 -15.96 17.08 -1.90
N ARG A 523 -14.96 17.64 -1.21
CA ARG A 523 -13.57 17.71 -1.74
C ARG A 523 -12.94 16.34 -1.92
N TRP A 524 -13.22 15.41 -1.00
CA TRP A 524 -12.76 14.02 -1.17
C TRP A 524 -13.47 13.33 -2.35
N CYS A 525 -14.74 13.62 -2.55
CA CYS A 525 -15.48 13.14 -3.73
C CYS A 525 -14.91 13.73 -5.03
N ASP A 526 -14.54 15.02 -5.04
CA ASP A 526 -13.83 15.68 -6.16
C ASP A 526 -12.54 14.92 -6.52
N PHE A 527 -11.71 14.60 -5.51
CA PHE A 527 -10.48 13.83 -5.71
C PHE A 527 -10.77 12.42 -6.24
N SER A 528 -11.71 11.71 -5.62
CA SER A 528 -11.98 10.30 -5.93
C SER A 528 -12.53 10.06 -7.34
N ALA A 529 -13.11 11.08 -7.97
CA ALA A 529 -13.53 11.00 -9.37
C ALA A 529 -12.36 10.85 -10.36
N PHE A 530 -11.14 11.08 -9.90
CA PHE A 530 -9.89 10.95 -10.67
C PHE A 530 -8.94 9.90 -10.07
N THR A 531 -9.51 8.83 -9.53
CA THR A 531 -8.81 7.65 -9.01
C THR A 531 -9.37 6.38 -9.68
N PRO A 532 -8.73 5.22 -9.55
CA PRO A 532 -9.23 3.97 -10.14
C PRO A 532 -10.62 3.51 -9.66
N MET A 533 -11.05 3.93 -8.47
CA MET A 533 -12.33 3.55 -7.87
C MET A 533 -12.90 4.67 -6.99
N MET A 534 -14.21 4.89 -7.07
CA MET A 534 -14.94 5.73 -6.11
C MET A 534 -15.67 4.83 -5.10
N ARG A 535 -15.37 5.00 -3.79
CA ARG A 535 -16.05 4.26 -2.71
C ARG A 535 -16.26 5.14 -1.48
N THR A 536 -17.50 5.19 -0.99
CA THR A 536 -17.80 5.91 0.26
C THR A 536 -17.61 5.02 1.48
N HIS A 537 -17.37 5.65 2.63
CA HIS A 537 -17.43 5.03 3.96
C HIS A 537 -18.28 5.89 4.91
N GLU A 538 -19.17 5.26 5.68
CA GLU A 538 -19.94 5.98 6.69
C GLU A 538 -19.09 6.44 7.89
N GLY A 539 -17.88 5.87 8.04
CA GLY A 539 -16.97 6.09 9.15
C GLY A 539 -17.30 5.23 10.37
N ASN A 540 -16.40 5.23 11.36
CA ASN A 540 -16.59 4.49 12.62
C ASN A 540 -17.70 5.10 13.52
N ARG A 541 -18.08 6.38 13.29
CA ARG A 541 -19.18 7.08 13.96
C ARG A 541 -20.13 7.70 12.93
N PRO A 542 -20.98 6.90 12.26
CA PRO A 542 -21.83 7.40 11.17
C PRO A 542 -22.73 8.57 11.55
N GLY A 543 -23.24 8.60 12.80
CA GLY A 543 -24.12 9.66 13.29
C GLY A 543 -23.43 11.00 13.54
N ASP A 544 -22.11 11.04 13.66
CA ASP A 544 -21.33 12.26 13.86
C ASP A 544 -20.78 12.83 12.54
N ASN A 545 -20.72 12.01 11.49
CA ASN A 545 -20.12 12.34 10.22
C ASN A 545 -21.15 12.77 9.18
N TRP A 546 -20.83 13.81 8.39
CA TRP A 546 -21.63 14.14 7.21
C TRP A 546 -21.60 13.00 6.22
N GLN A 547 -22.79 12.57 5.74
CA GLN A 547 -22.95 11.42 4.86
C GLN A 547 -23.25 11.83 3.42
N PHE A 548 -23.06 10.92 2.48
CA PHE A 548 -23.29 11.14 1.03
C PHE A 548 -24.77 11.48 0.70
N ASP A 549 -25.70 11.10 1.57
CA ASP A 549 -27.13 11.37 1.47
C ASP A 549 -27.63 12.48 2.45
N GLY A 550 -26.70 13.30 2.97
CA GLY A 550 -26.97 14.28 4.03
C GLY A 550 -27.93 15.42 3.63
N ASP A 551 -27.85 15.88 2.38
CA ASP A 551 -28.77 16.86 1.79
C ASP A 551 -28.79 16.81 0.27
N ALA A 552 -29.72 17.53 -0.36
CA ALA A 552 -29.89 17.56 -1.82
C ALA A 552 -28.64 18.11 -2.57
N GLU A 553 -27.91 19.04 -1.98
CA GLU A 553 -26.69 19.60 -2.57
C GLU A 553 -25.57 18.53 -2.59
N THR A 554 -25.38 17.79 -1.51
CA THR A 554 -24.43 16.67 -1.43
C THR A 554 -24.76 15.61 -2.47
N ILE A 555 -26.02 15.21 -2.59
CA ILE A 555 -26.46 14.21 -3.57
C ILE A 555 -26.22 14.69 -5.00
N ALA A 556 -26.55 15.95 -5.30
CA ALA A 556 -26.32 16.56 -6.62
C ALA A 556 -24.83 16.61 -6.96
N HIS A 557 -23.96 16.87 -5.98
CA HIS A 557 -22.52 16.81 -6.13
C HIS A 557 -22.03 15.42 -6.48
N PHE A 558 -22.49 14.38 -5.76
CA PHE A 558 -22.19 13.00 -6.09
C PHE A 558 -22.68 12.61 -7.49
N ALA A 559 -23.88 13.06 -7.89
CA ALA A 559 -24.41 12.82 -9.25
C ALA A 559 -23.47 13.41 -10.31
N ARG A 560 -22.97 14.61 -10.08
CA ARG A 560 -22.02 15.27 -10.95
C ARG A 560 -20.67 14.50 -10.99
N MET A 561 -20.05 14.22 -9.84
CA MET A 561 -18.71 13.61 -9.82
C MET A 561 -18.72 12.15 -10.31
N THR A 562 -19.79 11.41 -10.06
CA THR A 562 -19.95 10.08 -10.65
C THR A 562 -20.18 10.13 -12.16
N THR A 563 -20.79 11.21 -12.69
CA THR A 563 -20.87 11.45 -14.15
C THR A 563 -19.48 11.72 -14.73
N VAL A 564 -18.65 12.53 -14.06
CA VAL A 564 -17.24 12.75 -14.44
C VAL A 564 -16.49 11.41 -14.49
N PHE A 565 -16.55 10.64 -13.41
CA PHE A 565 -15.87 9.33 -13.30
C PHE A 565 -16.30 8.37 -14.44
N THR A 566 -17.60 8.21 -14.66
CA THR A 566 -18.11 7.30 -15.70
C THR A 566 -17.81 7.81 -17.13
N THR A 567 -17.70 9.13 -17.34
CA THR A 567 -17.25 9.70 -18.61
C THR A 567 -15.79 9.30 -18.89
N LEU A 568 -14.94 9.24 -17.87
CA LEU A 568 -13.54 8.84 -17.99
C LEU A 568 -13.33 7.32 -18.13
N LYS A 569 -14.40 6.49 -18.05
CA LYS A 569 -14.31 5.03 -18.12
C LYS A 569 -13.38 4.51 -19.23
N PRO A 570 -13.47 4.93 -20.51
CA PRO A 570 -12.60 4.38 -21.55
C PRO A 570 -11.11 4.64 -21.26
N TYR A 571 -10.77 5.85 -20.83
CA TYR A 571 -9.40 6.23 -20.47
C TYR A 571 -8.87 5.51 -19.23
N LEU A 572 -9.70 5.38 -18.19
CA LEU A 572 -9.34 4.64 -16.97
C LEU A 572 -9.08 3.16 -17.28
N LYS A 573 -9.91 2.54 -18.14
CA LYS A 573 -9.70 1.15 -18.58
C LYS A 573 -8.38 0.97 -19.29
N GLU A 574 -8.00 1.89 -20.17
CA GLU A 574 -6.71 1.86 -20.85
C GLU A 574 -5.56 1.99 -19.84
N ALA A 575 -5.64 2.92 -18.89
CA ALA A 575 -4.61 3.11 -17.87
C ALA A 575 -4.47 1.86 -16.96
N VAL A 576 -5.58 1.21 -16.61
CA VAL A 576 -5.58 -0.04 -15.82
C VAL A 576 -5.04 -1.22 -16.63
N ALA A 577 -5.42 -1.35 -17.90
CA ALA A 577 -4.86 -2.39 -18.79
C ALA A 577 -3.35 -2.21 -18.97
N LEU A 578 -2.88 -0.98 -19.08
CA LEU A 578 -1.45 -0.67 -19.13
C LEU A 578 -0.75 -1.04 -17.81
N ASN A 579 -1.37 -0.81 -16.66
CA ASN A 579 -0.85 -1.27 -15.37
C ASN A 579 -0.70 -2.80 -15.33
N ALA A 580 -1.73 -3.54 -15.71
CA ALA A 580 -1.67 -4.99 -15.74
C ALA A 580 -0.62 -5.53 -16.72
N LYS A 581 -0.43 -4.86 -17.86
CA LYS A 581 0.51 -5.28 -18.91
C LYS A 581 1.95 -4.94 -18.57
N SER A 582 2.22 -3.71 -18.11
CA SER A 582 3.58 -3.16 -17.98
C SER A 582 3.92 -2.71 -16.55
N GLY A 583 2.96 -2.70 -15.62
CA GLY A 583 3.17 -2.22 -14.25
C GLY A 583 3.19 -0.70 -14.10
N LEU A 584 2.86 0.05 -15.15
CA LEU A 584 2.79 1.50 -15.04
C LEU A 584 1.56 1.91 -14.21
N PRO A 585 1.74 2.65 -13.13
CA PRO A 585 0.64 2.97 -12.23
C PRO A 585 -0.42 3.86 -12.89
N VAL A 586 -1.67 3.76 -12.41
CA VAL A 586 -2.75 4.63 -12.87
C VAL A 586 -2.58 6.05 -12.34
N MET A 587 -2.24 6.20 -11.06
CA MET A 587 -1.83 7.48 -10.47
C MET A 587 -0.30 7.56 -10.48
N ARG A 588 0.26 8.56 -11.16
CA ARG A 588 1.70 8.64 -11.46
C ARG A 588 2.33 9.90 -10.90
N PRO A 589 3.52 9.83 -10.28
CA PRO A 589 4.31 11.03 -10.05
C PRO A 589 4.70 11.66 -11.39
N LEU A 590 4.78 13.01 -11.40
CA LEU A 590 4.98 13.77 -12.63
C LEU A 590 6.30 13.44 -13.32
N PHE A 591 7.37 13.20 -12.55
CA PHE A 591 8.69 12.92 -13.10
C PHE A 591 8.75 11.62 -13.94
N LEU A 592 7.78 10.70 -13.84
CA LEU A 592 7.74 9.53 -14.74
C LEU A 592 7.65 9.93 -16.22
N HIS A 593 7.13 11.10 -16.49
CA HIS A 593 6.95 11.61 -17.86
C HIS A 593 7.67 12.94 -18.12
N TYR A 594 8.19 13.59 -17.09
CA TYR A 594 8.88 14.89 -17.15
C TYR A 594 10.19 14.80 -16.36
N GLU A 595 11.04 13.84 -16.76
CA GLU A 595 12.30 13.49 -16.06
C GLU A 595 13.33 14.61 -16.02
N ASP A 596 13.30 15.52 -17.01
CA ASP A 596 14.24 16.63 -17.11
C ASP A 596 13.79 17.87 -16.31
N ASP A 597 12.60 17.82 -15.69
CA ASP A 597 12.04 18.91 -14.90
C ASP A 597 12.25 18.64 -13.40
N ALA A 598 13.25 19.29 -12.81
CA ALA A 598 13.66 19.11 -11.44
C ALA A 598 12.55 19.39 -10.41
N GLN A 599 11.58 20.27 -10.71
CA GLN A 599 10.48 20.57 -9.80
C GLN A 599 9.55 19.36 -9.60
N THR A 600 9.44 18.49 -10.60
CA THR A 600 8.54 17.33 -10.56
C THR A 600 8.95 16.28 -9.52
N TYR A 601 10.20 16.28 -9.10
CA TYR A 601 10.75 15.31 -8.14
C TYR A 601 10.25 15.51 -6.69
N THR A 602 9.82 16.72 -6.34
CA THR A 602 9.40 17.06 -4.97
C THR A 602 7.89 17.27 -4.81
N LEU A 603 7.14 17.20 -5.91
CA LEU A 603 5.68 17.39 -5.90
C LEU A 603 4.96 16.15 -5.35
N LYS A 604 4.32 16.29 -4.20
CA LYS A 604 3.65 15.17 -3.51
C LYS A 604 2.13 15.27 -3.43
N TYR A 605 1.52 16.43 -3.79
CA TYR A 605 0.08 16.65 -3.68
C TYR A 605 -0.60 16.86 -5.04
N GLN A 606 0.07 16.51 -6.12
CA GLN A 606 -0.47 16.46 -7.46
C GLN A 606 0.12 15.28 -8.22
N TYR A 607 -0.63 14.76 -9.19
CA TYR A 607 -0.27 13.55 -9.91
C TYR A 607 -0.80 13.56 -11.34
N LEU A 608 -0.26 12.67 -12.17
CA LEU A 608 -0.86 12.33 -13.45
C LEU A 608 -1.79 11.11 -13.26
N LEU A 609 -3.03 11.23 -13.71
CA LEU A 609 -3.93 10.10 -13.93
C LEU A 609 -3.65 9.57 -15.35
N GLY A 610 -3.12 8.34 -15.45
CA GLY A 610 -2.53 7.86 -16.71
C GLY A 610 -1.38 8.74 -17.18
N ARG A 611 -1.34 9.03 -18.48
CA ARG A 611 -0.33 9.93 -19.08
C ARG A 611 -0.84 11.37 -19.20
N ASP A 612 -2.13 11.57 -19.41
CA ASP A 612 -2.64 12.74 -20.07
C ASP A 612 -3.47 13.69 -19.20
N ILE A 613 -3.84 13.29 -17.99
CA ILE A 613 -4.59 14.13 -17.05
C ILE A 613 -3.71 14.47 -15.84
N LEU A 614 -3.53 15.75 -15.54
CA LEU A 614 -2.91 16.23 -14.30
C LEU A 614 -4.00 16.65 -13.33
N VAL A 615 -3.90 16.16 -12.08
CA VAL A 615 -4.84 16.41 -11.00
C VAL A 615 -4.10 17.00 -9.80
N ALA A 616 -4.59 18.12 -9.27
CA ALA A 616 -4.08 18.74 -8.05
C ALA A 616 -5.23 18.95 -7.05
N PRO A 617 -5.51 17.96 -6.19
CA PRO A 617 -6.64 18.04 -5.27
C PRO A 617 -6.54 19.23 -4.31
N VAL A 618 -7.66 19.92 -4.09
CA VAL A 618 -7.76 20.95 -3.05
C VAL A 618 -7.86 20.24 -1.69
N HIS A 619 -6.83 20.36 -0.89
CA HIS A 619 -6.71 19.68 0.41
C HIS A 619 -6.63 20.65 1.60
N GLU A 620 -7.11 21.87 1.42
CA GLU A 620 -7.24 22.87 2.46
C GLU A 620 -8.69 23.34 2.56
N GLN A 621 -9.18 23.51 3.79
CA GLN A 621 -10.54 23.96 4.06
C GLN A 621 -10.76 25.41 3.60
N GLY A 622 -11.94 25.68 3.04
CA GLY A 622 -12.38 27.04 2.69
C GLY A 622 -11.72 27.64 1.45
N ARG A 623 -10.96 26.87 0.68
CA ARG A 623 -10.31 27.35 -0.53
C ARG A 623 -11.24 27.34 -1.73
N SER A 624 -11.20 28.40 -2.51
CA SER A 624 -11.91 28.52 -3.79
C SER A 624 -11.00 28.76 -4.99
N ASP A 625 -9.71 28.91 -4.75
CA ASP A 625 -8.60 28.98 -5.71
C ASP A 625 -7.53 28.00 -5.30
N TRP A 626 -6.71 27.56 -6.24
CA TRP A 626 -5.63 26.62 -5.99
C TRP A 626 -4.43 26.90 -6.85
N THR A 627 -3.24 26.90 -6.25
CA THR A 627 -1.97 27.04 -6.96
C THR A 627 -1.35 25.66 -7.16
N LEU A 628 -0.90 25.39 -8.38
CA LEU A 628 -0.27 24.12 -8.76
C LEU A 628 0.84 24.36 -9.79
N TYR A 629 1.66 23.35 -10.02
CA TYR A 629 2.71 23.37 -11.01
C TYR A 629 2.33 22.51 -12.22
N LEU A 630 2.46 23.08 -13.41
CA LEU A 630 2.33 22.39 -14.69
C LEU A 630 3.73 22.21 -15.29
N PRO A 631 4.20 20.97 -15.55
CA PRO A 631 5.39 20.77 -16.39
C PRO A 631 5.20 21.37 -17.76
N GLU A 632 6.29 21.70 -18.46
CA GLU A 632 6.18 22.28 -19.80
C GLU A 632 5.53 21.32 -20.79
N ASP A 633 4.31 21.63 -21.19
CA ASP A 633 3.49 20.90 -22.17
C ASP A 633 2.31 21.80 -22.63
N ASN A 634 1.46 21.30 -23.53
CA ASN A 634 0.23 21.95 -23.94
C ASN A 634 -0.94 21.51 -23.06
N TRP A 635 -1.22 22.23 -21.98
CA TRP A 635 -2.29 21.90 -21.02
C TRP A 635 -3.58 22.65 -21.33
N VAL A 636 -4.71 22.00 -21.09
CA VAL A 636 -6.05 22.61 -21.16
C VAL A 636 -6.75 22.36 -19.83
N HIS A 637 -7.25 23.43 -19.19
CA HIS A 637 -8.04 23.32 -17.97
C HIS A 637 -9.39 22.68 -18.25
N ALA A 638 -9.69 21.57 -17.61
CA ALA A 638 -10.83 20.72 -17.96
C ALA A 638 -12.20 21.43 -17.87
N TRP A 639 -12.35 22.38 -16.93
CA TRP A 639 -13.64 23.03 -16.69
C TRP A 639 -13.88 24.28 -17.50
N THR A 640 -12.83 24.99 -17.91
CA THR A 640 -12.93 26.25 -18.67
C THR A 640 -12.58 26.10 -20.15
N GLY A 641 -11.74 25.13 -20.48
CA GLY A 641 -11.15 24.99 -21.80
C GLY A 641 -10.01 25.98 -22.07
N GLU A 642 -9.54 26.71 -21.06
CA GLU A 642 -8.41 27.63 -21.14
C GLU A 642 -7.10 26.86 -21.31
N ALA A 643 -6.23 27.35 -22.20
CA ALA A 643 -4.95 26.75 -22.50
C ALA A 643 -3.83 27.33 -21.62
N PHE A 644 -2.96 26.44 -21.14
CA PHE A 644 -1.79 26.77 -20.35
C PHE A 644 -0.54 26.12 -20.97
N ARG A 645 0.62 26.68 -20.70
CA ARG A 645 1.90 26.07 -21.09
C ARG A 645 2.48 25.33 -19.91
N GLY A 646 3.40 25.82 -19.23
CA GLY A 646 4.02 25.27 -18.03
C GLY A 646 4.19 26.34 -16.96
N GLY A 647 4.74 25.96 -15.83
CA GLY A 647 5.02 26.83 -14.69
C GLY A 647 3.97 26.78 -13.59
N GLU A 648 4.16 27.61 -12.58
CA GLU A 648 3.20 27.77 -11.49
C GLU A 648 1.98 28.54 -11.95
N VAL A 649 0.80 28.00 -11.69
CA VAL A 649 -0.49 28.61 -12.07
C VAL A 649 -1.46 28.57 -10.91
N THR A 650 -2.29 29.63 -10.80
CA THR A 650 -3.40 29.68 -9.84
C THR A 650 -4.70 29.69 -10.62
N VAL A 651 -5.60 28.77 -10.30
CA VAL A 651 -6.91 28.65 -10.95
C VAL A 651 -8.03 28.68 -9.94
N ASN A 652 -9.22 29.10 -10.41
CA ASN A 652 -10.44 28.98 -9.62
C ASN A 652 -10.81 27.50 -9.46
N ALA A 653 -11.02 27.07 -8.23
CA ALA A 653 -11.24 25.68 -7.85
C ALA A 653 -12.41 25.55 -6.85
N PRO A 654 -13.63 25.94 -7.21
CA PRO A 654 -14.79 25.74 -6.33
C PRO A 654 -15.07 24.23 -6.17
N ILE A 655 -15.79 23.86 -5.12
CA ILE A 655 -16.27 22.48 -4.92
C ILE A 655 -17.00 22.02 -6.19
N GLY A 656 -16.67 20.81 -6.66
CA GLY A 656 -17.17 20.22 -7.90
C GLY A 656 -16.38 20.59 -9.16
N LYS A 657 -15.33 21.41 -9.02
CA LYS A 657 -14.39 21.74 -10.11
C LYS A 657 -12.96 21.73 -9.59
N PRO A 658 -12.42 20.55 -9.17
CA PRO A 658 -11.04 20.45 -8.72
C PRO A 658 -10.09 20.88 -9.85
N PRO A 659 -8.87 21.36 -9.53
CA PRO A 659 -7.86 21.66 -10.54
C PRO A 659 -7.47 20.41 -11.33
N VAL A 660 -7.96 20.31 -12.54
CA VAL A 660 -7.71 19.22 -13.48
C VAL A 660 -7.35 19.80 -14.84
N PHE A 661 -6.25 19.29 -15.38
CA PHE A 661 -5.73 19.69 -16.68
C PHE A 661 -5.51 18.46 -17.54
N TYR A 662 -5.70 18.58 -18.83
CA TYR A 662 -5.37 17.52 -19.78
C TYR A 662 -4.45 18.02 -20.87
N ARG A 663 -3.65 17.11 -21.44
CA ARG A 663 -2.78 17.42 -22.58
C ARG A 663 -3.61 17.65 -23.83
N ALA A 664 -3.40 18.80 -24.47
CA ALA A 664 -4.12 19.16 -25.70
C ALA A 664 -3.86 18.16 -26.84
N ASP A 665 -2.66 17.56 -26.86
CA ASP A 665 -2.21 16.65 -27.91
C ASP A 665 -2.57 15.16 -27.60
N SER A 666 -3.36 14.90 -26.54
CA SER A 666 -3.84 13.57 -26.22
C SER A 666 -4.84 13.06 -27.25
N GLU A 667 -4.79 11.78 -27.59
CA GLU A 667 -5.83 11.12 -28.38
C GLU A 667 -7.21 11.14 -27.69
N TRP A 668 -7.23 11.29 -26.37
CA TRP A 668 -8.41 11.43 -25.52
C TRP A 668 -8.88 12.88 -25.33
N ALA A 669 -8.24 13.87 -25.97
CA ALA A 669 -8.55 15.30 -25.76
C ALA A 669 -10.03 15.64 -25.96
N ALA A 670 -10.69 15.02 -26.96
CA ALA A 670 -12.12 15.22 -27.21
C ALA A 670 -12.99 14.68 -26.03
N LEU A 671 -12.62 13.55 -25.44
CA LEU A 671 -13.28 13.00 -24.25
C LEU A 671 -13.10 13.96 -23.06
N PHE A 672 -11.88 14.41 -22.81
CA PHE A 672 -11.57 15.30 -21.69
C PHE A 672 -12.27 16.66 -21.83
N ALA A 673 -12.35 17.19 -23.05
CA ALA A 673 -13.05 18.45 -23.33
C ALA A 673 -14.56 18.36 -23.01
N SER A 674 -15.16 17.15 -23.04
CA SER A 674 -16.57 16.95 -22.69
C SER A 674 -16.87 17.19 -21.21
N LEU A 675 -15.87 17.09 -20.31
CA LEU A 675 -16.02 17.36 -18.89
C LEU A 675 -16.50 18.78 -18.58
N LYS A 676 -16.20 19.73 -19.47
CA LYS A 676 -16.65 21.12 -19.36
C LYS A 676 -18.18 21.25 -19.30
N SER A 677 -18.91 20.30 -19.91
CA SER A 677 -20.37 20.32 -19.99
C SER A 677 -21.06 19.63 -18.82
N ILE A 678 -20.31 18.94 -17.97
CA ILE A 678 -20.80 18.30 -16.74
C ILE A 678 -20.72 19.32 -15.58
#